data_c06cad8cbe88fb674f06a34264bfe0b9
#
_entry.id   c06cad8cbe88fb674f06a34264bfe0b9
#
_cell.length_a   1.000
_cell.length_b   1.000
_cell.length_c   1.000
_cell.angle_alpha   90.00
_cell.angle_beta   90.00
_cell.angle_gamma   90.00
#
_symmetry.space_group_name_H-M   'P 1'
#
loop_
_entity.id
_entity.type
_entity.pdbx_description
1 polymer ?
#
loop_
_entity_poly.entity_id
_entity_poly.type
_entity_poly.pdbx_seq_one_letter_code
_entity_poly.pdbx_strand_id
1 'polypeptide(L)'
;MLKINDLSIAYRHKDALLPAVRDFSLEIAVGQTYGLVGESGSGKSTVAMAIMGYLGQGGQVISGNIEFDGRDLLTLSASEIGQIWGRDITLVPQDPLSSLNPSIRIGEQIAEGIRHHLKLSTAEAQDRTLSLLTHVRVPDPRRVAHSYPHEISGGMQQRVLIAMALSAEPKLIILDEPTTSLDVTTQAAVLDLLRDLVSEQHTAVLYITHNLGVVAGLCDKVAVLYAGELVEDAPTGSLFRRPLQPYAQGLLDSVPRLGQNKAGVRLTAIPGQIPSLTERGTGCVFAPRCVLALEYCFDKRPILDMADQQHLVRCHRWPEIAAGEISARNQSGATTAGMVGTSNETILDVSNVKVEFPINRSLIDFVAARPQESVKAVDGISVSIRKGHTLGLVGESGSGKTTLARAIVGLVERTGGEIELLGEVLPAKLSQRDLETLRGLQYVFQNPDEALNPYLTVGETLQRPFITLMGQTRAEARVNATKLLGAVRLPADYMERMPRQLSGGEKQRVAIVRGFATNPALLLADEPVSSLDVSVQASILQLMEELQKTHEGTMLFISHDLAVVGYLADRIAVLYAGQLMELADAADLFEPPYHPYTEALLSAIPLIDPDAKHRELRLTGDVPSQINVPTGCPFHPRCPRYLGDICRDVVPPWQETPQGARIFCHIPPADLIAQQGRLIATEAVS
;
A
#
# COMPACT_ATOMS: atom_id res chain seq x y z
N MET A 1 -1.96 -19.74 24.82
CA MET A 1 -1.03 -18.67 25.16
C MET A 1 -1.76 -17.33 25.34
N LEU A 2 -2.33 -16.72 24.28
CA LEU A 2 -3.22 -15.56 24.39
C LEU A 2 -4.65 -16.00 24.17
N LYS A 3 -5.58 -15.63 25.10
CA LYS A 3 -7.01 -15.81 24.96
C LYS A 3 -7.72 -14.53 25.28
N ILE A 4 -8.60 -14.11 24.40
CA ILE A 4 -9.48 -12.97 24.58
C ILE A 4 -10.91 -13.53 24.60
N ASN A 5 -11.68 -13.24 25.65
CA ASN A 5 -13.03 -13.73 25.79
C ASN A 5 -13.99 -12.55 25.94
N ASP A 6 -14.94 -12.43 25.02
CA ASP A 6 -16.06 -11.49 25.00
C ASP A 6 -15.67 -10.03 25.32
N LEU A 7 -14.49 -9.63 24.82
CA LEU A 7 -13.91 -8.32 25.05
C LEU A 7 -14.74 -7.23 24.40
N SER A 8 -15.19 -6.26 25.22
CA SER A 8 -15.88 -5.06 24.76
C SER A 8 -15.14 -3.82 25.21
N ILE A 9 -14.88 -2.91 24.27
CA ILE A 9 -14.11 -1.67 24.49
C ILE A 9 -14.95 -0.49 24.02
N ALA A 10 -15.00 0.58 24.81
CA ALA A 10 -15.67 1.81 24.44
C ALA A 10 -14.78 3.03 24.67
N TYR A 11 -15.05 4.08 23.91
CA TYR A 11 -14.44 5.39 24.06
C TYR A 11 -15.47 6.41 24.53
N ARG A 12 -15.06 7.27 25.46
CA ARG A 12 -15.90 8.38 25.95
C ARG A 12 -15.91 9.50 24.90
N HIS A 13 -17.09 9.81 24.41
CA HIS A 13 -17.32 10.97 23.54
C HIS A 13 -18.38 11.86 24.16
N LYS A 14 -17.99 13.03 24.63
CA LYS A 14 -18.84 13.89 25.49
C LYS A 14 -19.33 13.08 26.70
N ASP A 15 -20.64 12.96 26.88
CA ASP A 15 -21.26 12.23 28.00
C ASP A 15 -21.64 10.78 27.67
N ALA A 16 -21.37 10.31 26.46
CA ALA A 16 -21.71 8.96 26.02
C ALA A 16 -20.47 8.06 25.89
N LEU A 17 -20.64 6.79 26.24
CA LEU A 17 -19.69 5.71 25.96
C LEU A 17 -20.07 5.06 24.62
N LEU A 18 -19.20 5.17 23.63
CA LEU A 18 -19.42 4.63 22.30
C LEU A 18 -18.61 3.33 22.15
N PRO A 19 -19.26 2.17 21.94
CA PRO A 19 -18.58 0.89 21.82
C PRO A 19 -17.78 0.83 20.50
N ALA A 20 -16.46 0.72 20.64
CA ALA A 20 -15.54 0.57 19.52
C ALA A 20 -15.34 -0.90 19.14
N VAL A 21 -15.28 -1.80 20.14
CA VAL A 21 -15.21 -3.26 19.98
C VAL A 21 -16.31 -3.89 20.80
N ARG A 22 -16.98 -4.93 20.28
CA ARG A 22 -18.09 -5.63 20.93
C ARG A 22 -17.89 -7.13 20.87
N ASP A 23 -17.91 -7.79 22.04
CA ASP A 23 -17.90 -9.26 22.21
C ASP A 23 -16.86 -9.93 21.28
N PHE A 24 -15.64 -9.42 21.35
CA PHE A 24 -14.52 -9.93 20.56
C PHE A 24 -13.84 -11.07 21.32
N SER A 25 -13.78 -12.22 20.70
CA SER A 25 -13.12 -13.41 21.25
C SER A 25 -12.11 -13.95 20.24
N LEU A 26 -10.90 -14.32 20.73
CA LEU A 26 -9.81 -14.81 19.90
C LEU A 26 -8.86 -15.66 20.73
N GLU A 27 -8.32 -16.73 20.13
CA GLU A 27 -7.31 -17.57 20.78
C GLU A 27 -6.10 -17.75 19.85
N ILE A 28 -4.90 -17.45 20.38
CA ILE A 28 -3.63 -17.66 19.68
C ILE A 28 -2.81 -18.69 20.44
N ALA A 29 -2.40 -19.76 19.76
CA ALA A 29 -1.52 -20.78 20.29
C ALA A 29 -0.05 -20.33 20.29
N VAL A 30 0.80 -21.09 20.98
CA VAL A 30 2.26 -20.88 20.93
C VAL A 30 2.77 -21.14 19.51
N GLY A 31 3.59 -20.24 18.99
CA GLY A 31 4.17 -20.36 17.65
C GLY A 31 3.18 -20.18 16.49
N GLN A 32 1.93 -19.76 16.78
CA GLN A 32 0.91 -19.57 15.75
C GLN A 32 0.98 -18.15 15.19
N THR A 33 0.87 -18.01 13.88
CA THR A 33 0.69 -16.72 13.20
C THR A 33 -0.78 -16.47 12.92
N TYR A 34 -1.32 -15.41 13.51
CA TYR A 34 -2.73 -15.06 13.43
C TYR A 34 -2.94 -13.71 12.73
N GLY A 35 -3.71 -13.70 11.64
CA GLY A 35 -4.06 -12.49 10.89
C GLY A 35 -5.31 -11.81 11.45
N LEU A 36 -5.27 -10.51 11.67
CA LEU A 36 -6.44 -9.69 11.98
C LEU A 36 -6.67 -8.68 10.86
N VAL A 37 -7.71 -8.90 10.06
CA VAL A 37 -7.99 -8.11 8.86
C VAL A 37 -9.30 -7.33 8.94
N GLY A 38 -9.44 -6.29 8.12
CA GLY A 38 -10.64 -5.46 8.03
C GLY A 38 -10.30 -4.06 7.56
N GLU A 39 -11.31 -3.27 7.20
CA GLU A 39 -11.15 -1.87 6.79
C GLU A 39 -10.66 -0.99 7.96
N SER A 40 -10.12 0.20 7.63
CA SER A 40 -9.73 1.22 8.62
C SER A 40 -10.94 1.62 9.49
N GLY A 41 -10.72 1.80 10.79
CA GLY A 41 -11.82 2.05 11.73
C GLY A 41 -12.62 0.80 12.13
N SER A 42 -12.25 -0.41 11.67
CA SER A 42 -12.92 -1.65 12.14
C SER A 42 -12.58 -2.05 13.58
N GLY A 43 -11.54 -1.45 14.19
CA GLY A 43 -11.17 -1.69 15.60
C GLY A 43 -9.91 -2.55 15.79
N LYS A 44 -9.17 -2.91 14.74
CA LYS A 44 -7.96 -3.77 14.79
C LYS A 44 -6.91 -3.25 15.77
N SER A 45 -6.45 -2.03 15.57
CA SER A 45 -5.46 -1.39 16.46
C SER A 45 -5.99 -1.18 17.88
N THR A 46 -7.31 -1.03 18.05
CA THR A 46 -7.95 -0.96 19.37
C THR A 46 -7.78 -2.28 20.14
N VAL A 47 -7.95 -3.42 19.46
CA VAL A 47 -7.69 -4.75 20.04
C VAL A 47 -6.21 -4.90 20.41
N ALA A 48 -5.29 -4.52 19.51
CA ALA A 48 -3.84 -4.54 19.79
C ALA A 48 -3.48 -3.71 21.03
N MET A 49 -4.00 -2.48 21.11
CA MET A 49 -3.76 -1.59 22.24
C MET A 49 -4.37 -2.11 23.54
N ALA A 50 -5.52 -2.81 23.48
CA ALA A 50 -6.11 -3.45 24.65
C ALA A 50 -5.22 -4.59 25.20
N ILE A 51 -4.62 -5.43 24.30
CA ILE A 51 -3.66 -6.45 24.72
C ILE A 51 -2.43 -5.80 25.37
N MET A 52 -2.00 -4.64 24.85
CA MET A 52 -0.92 -3.85 25.46
C MET A 52 -1.36 -3.09 26.73
N GLY A 53 -2.62 -3.17 27.16
CA GLY A 53 -3.13 -2.44 28.33
C GLY A 53 -3.12 -0.92 28.15
N TYR A 54 -3.11 -0.40 26.93
CA TYR A 54 -3.04 1.03 26.64
C TYR A 54 -4.08 1.44 25.59
N LEU A 55 -5.24 1.91 26.04
CA LEU A 55 -6.36 2.33 25.19
C LEU A 55 -6.38 3.84 24.88
N GLY A 56 -5.40 4.60 25.40
CA GLY A 56 -5.38 6.06 25.23
C GLY A 56 -6.45 6.80 26.03
N GLN A 57 -6.60 8.10 25.75
CA GLN A 57 -7.55 8.94 26.49
C GLN A 57 -9.01 8.55 26.21
N GLY A 58 -9.78 8.30 27.25
CA GLY A 58 -11.20 7.99 27.18
C GLY A 58 -11.54 6.55 26.79
N GLY A 59 -10.54 5.73 26.44
CA GLY A 59 -10.73 4.30 26.17
C GLY A 59 -10.83 3.49 27.46
N GLN A 60 -11.78 2.55 27.51
CA GLN A 60 -11.95 1.64 28.64
C GLN A 60 -12.52 0.29 28.19
N VAL A 61 -12.09 -0.76 28.87
CA VAL A 61 -12.70 -2.09 28.74
C VAL A 61 -14.01 -2.09 29.53
N ILE A 62 -15.09 -2.50 28.86
CA ILE A 62 -16.43 -2.55 29.47
C ILE A 62 -16.72 -3.96 30.02
N SER A 63 -16.32 -4.99 29.29
CA SER A 63 -16.53 -6.39 29.64
C SER A 63 -15.46 -7.29 28.99
N GLY A 64 -15.40 -8.53 29.43
CA GLY A 64 -14.48 -9.53 28.95
C GLY A 64 -13.16 -9.55 29.68
N ASN A 65 -12.25 -10.43 29.25
CA ASN A 65 -10.90 -10.56 29.80
C ASN A 65 -9.87 -10.85 28.70
N ILE A 66 -8.61 -10.58 29.03
CA ILE A 66 -7.43 -10.87 28.16
C ILE A 66 -6.47 -11.72 28.97
N GLU A 67 -6.45 -13.01 28.69
CA GLU A 67 -5.59 -13.97 29.37
C GLU A 67 -4.30 -14.21 28.57
N PHE A 68 -3.16 -13.98 29.19
CA PHE A 68 -1.86 -14.29 28.63
C PHE A 68 -1.06 -15.19 29.57
N ASP A 69 -0.71 -16.39 29.10
CA ASP A 69 -0.05 -17.44 29.90
C ASP A 69 -0.75 -17.72 31.26
N GLY A 70 -2.08 -17.73 31.26
CA GLY A 70 -2.90 -18.01 32.45
C GLY A 70 -3.06 -16.80 33.41
N ARG A 71 -2.67 -15.61 32.99
CA ARG A 71 -2.87 -14.35 33.77
C ARG A 71 -3.77 -13.40 33.01
N ASP A 72 -4.76 -12.86 33.68
CA ASP A 72 -5.61 -11.83 33.11
C ASP A 72 -4.90 -10.47 33.13
N LEU A 73 -4.51 -9.98 31.95
CA LEU A 73 -3.77 -8.72 31.78
C LEU A 73 -4.56 -7.49 32.31
N LEU A 74 -5.90 -7.55 32.31
CA LEU A 74 -6.74 -6.44 32.73
C LEU A 74 -6.75 -6.25 34.26
N THR A 75 -6.35 -7.29 35.01
CA THR A 75 -6.31 -7.25 36.46
C THR A 75 -4.93 -6.92 37.05
N LEU A 76 -3.90 -6.91 36.19
CA LEU A 76 -2.55 -6.65 36.63
C LEU A 76 -2.32 -5.16 36.99
N SER A 77 -1.48 -4.92 37.98
CA SER A 77 -1.00 -3.58 38.29
C SER A 77 -0.08 -3.03 37.19
N ALA A 78 0.08 -1.72 37.13
CA ALA A 78 0.99 -1.07 36.17
C ALA A 78 2.44 -1.59 36.26
N SER A 79 2.91 -1.99 37.46
CA SER A 79 4.25 -2.56 37.65
C SER A 79 4.36 -3.97 37.09
N GLU A 80 3.32 -4.80 37.25
CA GLU A 80 3.30 -6.19 36.73
C GLU A 80 3.19 -6.20 35.22
N ILE A 81 2.33 -5.36 34.65
CA ILE A 81 2.18 -5.21 33.21
C ILE A 81 3.49 -4.69 32.56
N GLY A 82 4.17 -3.74 33.21
CA GLY A 82 5.47 -3.21 32.77
C GLY A 82 6.59 -4.26 32.72
N GLN A 83 6.46 -5.38 33.47
CA GLN A 83 7.39 -6.51 33.39
C GLN A 83 7.12 -7.45 32.21
N ILE A 84 5.91 -7.43 31.68
CA ILE A 84 5.48 -8.22 30.51
C ILE A 84 5.84 -7.48 29.22
N TRP A 85 5.66 -6.15 29.20
CA TRP A 85 5.95 -5.34 28.02
C TRP A 85 7.42 -5.34 27.67
N GLY A 86 7.70 -5.49 26.38
CA GLY A 86 9.06 -5.51 25.83
C GLY A 86 9.83 -6.79 26.12
N ARG A 87 9.35 -7.61 27.05
CA ARG A 87 9.94 -8.90 27.39
C ARG A 87 9.12 -10.08 26.85
N ASP A 88 7.87 -10.21 27.26
CA ASP A 88 7.02 -11.35 26.90
C ASP A 88 6.05 -10.99 25.77
N ILE A 89 5.56 -9.73 25.71
CA ILE A 89 4.74 -9.17 24.64
C ILE A 89 5.43 -7.92 24.08
N THR A 90 5.57 -7.86 22.77
CA THR A 90 6.11 -6.69 22.05
C THR A 90 5.17 -6.22 20.97
N LEU A 91 5.22 -4.91 20.67
CA LEU A 91 4.43 -4.27 19.61
C LEU A 91 5.36 -3.59 18.61
N VAL A 92 5.16 -3.88 17.33
CA VAL A 92 5.73 -3.11 16.22
C VAL A 92 4.59 -2.26 15.63
N PRO A 93 4.61 -0.94 15.83
CA PRO A 93 3.53 -0.08 15.35
C PRO A 93 3.68 0.27 13.87
N GLN A 94 2.63 0.90 13.32
CA GLN A 94 2.50 1.22 11.91
C GLN A 94 3.54 2.22 11.40
N ASP A 95 3.88 3.25 12.22
CA ASP A 95 4.85 4.29 11.83
C ASP A 95 6.18 4.12 12.56
N PRO A 96 7.26 3.74 11.84
CA PRO A 96 8.58 3.61 12.43
C PRO A 96 9.14 4.90 13.04
N LEU A 97 8.89 6.05 12.40
CA LEU A 97 9.45 7.32 12.85
C LEU A 97 8.83 7.81 14.16
N SER A 98 7.58 7.48 14.43
CA SER A 98 6.94 7.80 15.71
C SER A 98 7.48 6.96 16.90
N SER A 99 8.14 5.83 16.59
CA SER A 99 8.60 4.85 17.57
C SER A 99 10.10 4.90 17.86
N LEU A 100 10.89 5.41 16.92
CA LEU A 100 12.32 5.61 17.10
C LEU A 100 12.60 7.04 17.59
N ASN A 101 13.40 7.15 18.65
CA ASN A 101 13.82 8.46 19.13
C ASN A 101 14.85 9.06 18.16
N PRO A 102 14.55 10.20 17.50
CA PRO A 102 15.42 10.78 16.48
C PRO A 102 16.76 11.29 17.01
N SER A 103 16.87 11.50 18.33
CA SER A 103 18.07 12.04 18.99
C SER A 103 18.98 10.97 19.57
N ILE A 104 18.61 9.69 19.49
CA ILE A 104 19.39 8.55 20.04
C ILE A 104 19.82 7.64 18.89
N ARG A 105 21.05 7.16 18.94
CA ARG A 105 21.57 6.23 17.93
C ARG A 105 20.82 4.89 17.99
N ILE A 106 20.64 4.25 16.84
CA ILE A 106 19.88 3.00 16.70
C ILE A 106 20.41 1.91 17.62
N GLY A 107 21.73 1.70 17.63
CA GLY A 107 22.35 0.67 18.47
C GLY A 107 22.07 0.87 19.97
N GLU A 108 22.04 2.12 20.44
CA GLU A 108 21.75 2.40 21.85
C GLU A 108 20.28 2.13 22.21
N GLN A 109 19.33 2.45 21.31
CA GLN A 109 17.90 2.17 21.51
C GLN A 109 17.65 0.66 21.64
N ILE A 110 18.29 -0.17 20.78
CA ILE A 110 18.19 -1.63 20.87
C ILE A 110 18.87 -2.14 22.15
N ALA A 111 20.09 -1.68 22.45
CA ALA A 111 20.86 -2.12 23.60
C ALA A 111 20.20 -1.75 24.94
N GLU A 112 19.44 -0.64 24.99
CA GLU A 112 18.67 -0.23 26.17
C GLU A 112 17.65 -1.30 26.56
N GLY A 113 16.83 -1.77 25.58
CA GLY A 113 15.85 -2.83 25.80
C GLY A 113 16.51 -4.13 26.28
N ILE A 114 17.62 -4.53 25.67
CA ILE A 114 18.38 -5.73 26.04
C ILE A 114 18.89 -5.62 27.49
N ARG A 115 19.52 -4.52 27.86
CA ARG A 115 20.01 -4.28 29.23
C ARG A 115 18.87 -4.29 30.24
N HIS A 116 17.75 -3.67 29.90
CA HIS A 116 16.61 -3.57 30.82
C HIS A 116 15.98 -4.94 31.10
N HIS A 117 15.70 -5.73 30.07
CA HIS A 117 14.96 -7.00 30.20
C HIS A 117 15.84 -8.20 30.51
N LEU A 118 17.02 -8.30 29.89
CA LEU A 118 17.90 -9.47 30.03
C LEU A 118 19.02 -9.28 31.08
N LYS A 119 19.16 -8.05 31.62
CA LYS A 119 20.19 -7.72 32.65
C LYS A 119 21.64 -8.00 32.18
N LEU A 120 21.89 -7.94 30.87
CA LEU A 120 23.22 -8.12 30.28
C LEU A 120 24.10 -6.88 30.51
N SER A 121 25.42 -7.08 30.51
CA SER A 121 26.38 -5.99 30.53
C SER A 121 26.32 -5.13 29.27
N THR A 122 26.89 -3.94 29.28
CA THR A 122 26.89 -3.04 28.10
C THR A 122 27.58 -3.69 26.91
N ALA A 123 28.68 -4.42 27.10
CA ALA A 123 29.39 -5.10 26.02
C ALA A 123 28.56 -6.23 25.41
N GLU A 124 27.96 -7.10 26.23
CA GLU A 124 27.10 -8.19 25.79
C GLU A 124 25.84 -7.66 25.05
N ALA A 125 25.26 -6.54 25.54
CA ALA A 125 24.12 -5.90 24.88
C ALA A 125 24.50 -5.33 23.50
N GLN A 126 25.70 -4.76 23.34
CA GLN A 126 26.18 -4.28 22.05
C GLN A 126 26.43 -5.42 21.06
N ASP A 127 27.07 -6.52 21.51
CA ASP A 127 27.30 -7.69 20.66
C ASP A 127 25.97 -8.31 20.21
N ARG A 128 25.00 -8.44 21.12
CA ARG A 128 23.66 -8.92 20.80
C ARG A 128 22.92 -7.96 19.84
N THR A 129 23.07 -6.65 20.00
CA THR A 129 22.53 -5.64 19.09
C THR A 129 23.04 -5.85 17.66
N LEU A 130 24.36 -6.03 17.49
CA LEU A 130 24.95 -6.28 16.17
C LEU A 130 24.47 -7.62 15.59
N SER A 131 24.33 -8.65 16.42
CA SER A 131 23.77 -9.95 16.03
C SER A 131 22.33 -9.80 15.55
N LEU A 132 21.47 -9.08 16.27
CA LEU A 132 20.08 -8.82 15.89
C LEU A 132 19.98 -8.03 14.58
N LEU A 133 20.76 -6.96 14.42
CA LEU A 133 20.79 -6.19 13.17
C LEU A 133 21.26 -7.04 11.98
N THR A 134 22.18 -7.97 12.20
CA THR A 134 22.59 -8.95 11.19
C THR A 134 21.45 -9.92 10.88
N HIS A 135 20.78 -10.42 11.90
CA HIS A 135 19.66 -11.36 11.77
C HIS A 135 18.48 -10.76 11.00
N VAL A 136 18.14 -9.49 11.25
CA VAL A 136 17.14 -8.77 10.46
C VAL A 136 17.65 -8.27 9.09
N ARG A 137 18.83 -8.78 8.66
CA ARG A 137 19.41 -8.50 7.33
C ARG A 137 19.61 -7.01 7.04
N VAL A 138 19.97 -6.22 8.07
CA VAL A 138 20.35 -4.82 7.88
C VAL A 138 21.74 -4.77 7.25
N PRO A 139 21.94 -4.05 6.13
CA PRO A 139 23.26 -3.85 5.53
C PRO A 139 24.17 -3.06 6.46
N ASP A 140 25.43 -3.47 6.56
CA ASP A 140 26.42 -2.85 7.43
C ASP A 140 25.89 -2.57 8.87
N PRO A 141 25.64 -3.62 9.67
CA PRO A 141 25.06 -3.50 11.02
C PRO A 141 25.82 -2.54 11.93
N ARG A 142 27.15 -2.48 11.77
CA ARG A 142 28.00 -1.59 12.58
C ARG A 142 27.74 -0.12 12.26
N ARG A 143 27.68 0.24 10.98
CA ARG A 143 27.36 1.60 10.54
C ARG A 143 25.96 1.99 11.01
N VAL A 144 24.95 1.13 10.78
CA VAL A 144 23.56 1.40 11.15
C VAL A 144 23.41 1.53 12.68
N ALA A 145 24.10 0.72 13.48
CA ALA A 145 24.08 0.87 14.94
C ALA A 145 24.59 2.26 15.40
N HIS A 146 25.50 2.88 14.66
CA HIS A 146 26.02 4.22 14.94
C HIS A 146 25.22 5.35 14.30
N SER A 147 24.29 5.04 13.40
CA SER A 147 23.43 6.02 12.72
C SER A 147 22.23 6.45 13.59
N TYR A 148 21.69 7.62 13.26
CA TYR A 148 20.41 8.08 13.78
C TYR A 148 19.25 7.60 12.87
N PRO A 149 18.01 7.55 13.37
CA PRO A 149 16.87 7.09 12.57
C PRO A 149 16.70 7.82 11.23
N HIS A 150 16.91 9.12 11.18
CA HIS A 150 16.77 9.93 9.96
C HIS A 150 17.89 9.72 8.91
N GLU A 151 18.95 8.99 9.25
CA GLU A 151 20.08 8.71 8.34
C GLU A 151 19.90 7.38 7.59
N ILE A 152 18.82 6.64 7.85
CA ILE A 152 18.54 5.34 7.24
C ILE A 152 17.19 5.33 6.52
N SER A 153 17.01 4.43 5.53
CA SER A 153 15.76 4.29 4.78
C SER A 153 14.61 3.76 5.62
N GLY A 154 13.36 4.01 5.21
CA GLY A 154 12.17 3.52 5.90
C GLY A 154 12.16 1.99 6.07
N GLY A 155 12.61 1.24 5.06
CA GLY A 155 12.74 -0.22 5.16
C GLY A 155 13.80 -0.65 6.19
N MET A 156 14.90 0.09 6.34
CA MET A 156 15.87 -0.16 7.39
C MET A 156 15.32 0.20 8.76
N GLN A 157 14.57 1.30 8.89
CA GLN A 157 13.91 1.69 10.15
C GLN A 157 12.93 0.60 10.60
N GLN A 158 12.16 0.02 9.68
CA GLN A 158 11.24 -1.06 9.98
C GLN A 158 11.97 -2.31 10.48
N ARG A 159 13.06 -2.71 9.81
CA ARG A 159 13.90 -3.84 10.26
C ARG A 159 14.51 -3.58 11.64
N VAL A 160 14.91 -2.35 11.93
CA VAL A 160 15.38 -1.94 13.25
C VAL A 160 14.31 -2.09 14.31
N LEU A 161 13.06 -1.68 14.04
CA LEU A 161 11.94 -1.89 14.97
C LEU A 161 11.66 -3.37 15.22
N ILE A 162 11.73 -4.20 14.18
CA ILE A 162 11.60 -5.64 14.33
C ILE A 162 12.74 -6.19 15.19
N ALA A 163 13.99 -5.74 14.98
CA ALA A 163 15.12 -6.12 15.83
C ALA A 163 14.93 -5.71 17.30
N MET A 164 14.37 -4.50 17.54
CA MET A 164 14.01 -4.04 18.89
C MET A 164 12.93 -4.92 19.51
N ALA A 165 11.89 -5.24 18.77
CA ALA A 165 10.81 -6.11 19.25
C ALA A 165 11.29 -7.52 19.61
N LEU A 166 12.29 -8.04 18.89
CA LEU A 166 12.90 -9.36 19.11
C LEU A 166 13.98 -9.37 20.19
N SER A 167 14.39 -8.21 20.68
CA SER A 167 15.60 -8.07 21.52
C SER A 167 15.57 -8.91 22.79
N ALA A 168 14.37 -9.15 23.35
CA ALA A 168 14.16 -9.94 24.57
C ALA A 168 13.57 -11.34 24.32
N GLU A 169 13.49 -11.81 23.05
CA GLU A 169 12.88 -13.11 22.66
C GLU A 169 11.43 -13.26 23.16
N PRO A 170 10.51 -12.39 22.70
CA PRO A 170 9.16 -12.36 23.19
C PRO A 170 8.37 -13.61 22.80
N LYS A 171 7.38 -13.96 23.61
CA LYS A 171 6.45 -15.05 23.32
C LYS A 171 5.37 -14.62 22.32
N LEU A 172 4.98 -13.34 22.33
CA LEU A 172 4.00 -12.74 21.43
C LEU A 172 4.53 -11.45 20.81
N ILE A 173 4.49 -11.35 19.50
CA ILE A 173 4.73 -10.11 18.75
C ILE A 173 3.41 -9.66 18.13
N ILE A 174 3.03 -8.42 18.38
CA ILE A 174 1.93 -7.75 17.70
C ILE A 174 2.53 -6.85 16.62
N LEU A 175 2.10 -7.03 15.39
CA LEU A 175 2.56 -6.27 14.23
C LEU A 175 1.36 -5.48 13.69
N ASP A 176 1.34 -4.17 13.92
CA ASP A 176 0.25 -3.30 13.44
C ASP A 176 0.67 -2.62 12.13
N GLU A 177 0.23 -3.17 11.01
CA GLU A 177 0.52 -2.74 9.65
C GLU A 177 2.02 -2.51 9.36
N PRO A 178 2.91 -3.47 9.67
CA PRO A 178 4.36 -3.23 9.66
C PRO A 178 4.95 -3.01 8.26
N THR A 179 4.19 -3.16 7.19
CA THR A 179 4.69 -3.09 5.81
C THR A 179 3.99 -2.06 4.93
N THR A 180 3.06 -1.27 5.47
CA THR A 180 2.19 -0.37 4.68
C THR A 180 2.95 0.73 3.93
N SER A 181 4.09 1.19 4.45
CA SER A 181 4.91 2.24 3.83
C SER A 181 6.13 1.71 3.04
N LEU A 182 6.21 0.38 2.84
CA LEU A 182 7.33 -0.27 2.17
C LEU A 182 7.00 -0.57 0.70
N ASP A 183 8.01 -0.47 -0.15
CA ASP A 183 7.90 -1.02 -1.51
C ASP A 183 7.84 -2.55 -1.49
N VAL A 184 7.33 -3.13 -2.59
CA VAL A 184 7.00 -4.55 -2.69
C VAL A 184 8.20 -5.48 -2.40
N THR A 185 9.40 -5.11 -2.84
CA THR A 185 10.61 -5.93 -2.63
C THR A 185 11.09 -5.88 -1.18
N THR A 186 11.05 -4.71 -0.57
CA THR A 186 11.35 -4.52 0.87
C THR A 186 10.32 -5.22 1.74
N GLN A 187 9.02 -5.11 1.39
CA GLN A 187 7.94 -5.83 2.06
C GLN A 187 8.17 -7.34 2.02
N ALA A 188 8.46 -7.91 0.85
CA ALA A 188 8.73 -9.34 0.71
C ALA A 188 9.89 -9.80 1.60
N ALA A 189 10.98 -9.02 1.64
CA ALA A 189 12.14 -9.35 2.49
C ALA A 189 11.82 -9.29 4.00
N VAL A 190 10.95 -8.37 4.43
CA VAL A 190 10.47 -8.30 5.82
C VAL A 190 9.55 -9.49 6.16
N LEU A 191 8.68 -9.90 5.23
CA LEU A 191 7.79 -11.05 5.44
C LEU A 191 8.57 -12.36 5.52
N ASP A 192 9.61 -12.54 4.70
CA ASP A 192 10.51 -13.71 4.78
C ASP A 192 11.23 -13.75 6.14
N LEU A 193 11.74 -12.60 6.58
CA LEU A 193 12.34 -12.47 7.90
C LEU A 193 11.38 -12.90 9.02
N LEU A 194 10.13 -12.40 8.98
CA LEU A 194 9.12 -12.75 9.99
C LEU A 194 8.80 -14.25 9.96
N ARG A 195 8.74 -14.85 8.76
CA ARG A 195 8.50 -16.29 8.60
C ARG A 195 9.64 -17.14 9.20
N ASP A 196 10.89 -16.74 8.94
CA ASP A 196 12.09 -17.38 9.51
C ASP A 196 12.05 -17.31 11.06
N LEU A 197 11.75 -16.11 11.61
CA LEU A 197 11.70 -15.88 13.05
C LEU A 197 10.61 -16.68 13.77
N VAL A 198 9.41 -16.76 13.20
CA VAL A 198 8.31 -17.57 13.76
C VAL A 198 8.70 -19.04 13.80
N SER A 199 9.32 -19.55 12.73
CA SER A 199 9.73 -20.96 12.64
C SER A 199 10.85 -21.33 13.61
N GLU A 200 11.82 -20.43 13.83
CA GLU A 200 13.00 -20.68 14.67
C GLU A 200 12.73 -20.53 16.16
N GLN A 201 11.95 -19.52 16.58
CA GLN A 201 11.77 -19.13 17.98
C GLN A 201 10.47 -19.58 18.61
N HIS A 202 9.56 -20.19 17.83
CA HIS A 202 8.19 -20.54 18.27
C HIS A 202 7.43 -19.34 18.88
N THR A 203 7.77 -18.12 18.47
CA THR A 203 7.11 -16.90 18.86
C THR A 203 5.75 -16.83 18.17
N ALA A 204 4.68 -16.56 18.91
CA ALA A 204 3.38 -16.31 18.30
C ALA A 204 3.32 -14.87 17.72
N VAL A 205 2.56 -14.72 16.65
CA VAL A 205 2.42 -13.43 15.96
C VAL A 205 0.94 -13.09 15.79
N LEU A 206 0.56 -11.88 16.21
CA LEU A 206 -0.69 -11.24 15.80
C LEU A 206 -0.36 -10.21 14.72
N TYR A 207 -0.71 -10.54 13.47
CA TYR A 207 -0.44 -9.71 12.30
C TYR A 207 -1.68 -8.92 11.90
N ILE A 208 -1.66 -7.61 12.10
CA ILE A 208 -2.75 -6.72 11.73
C ILE A 208 -2.43 -6.07 10.39
N THR A 209 -3.31 -6.21 9.43
CA THR A 209 -3.14 -5.62 8.10
C THR A 209 -4.47 -5.53 7.33
N HIS A 210 -4.49 -4.71 6.31
CA HIS A 210 -5.52 -4.72 5.28
C HIS A 210 -5.08 -5.48 4.01
N ASN A 211 -3.81 -5.92 3.92
CA ASN A 211 -3.29 -6.65 2.76
C ASN A 211 -3.55 -8.16 2.89
N LEU A 212 -4.57 -8.65 2.16
CA LEU A 212 -4.99 -10.05 2.19
C LEU A 212 -3.95 -11.00 1.60
N GLY A 213 -3.15 -10.57 0.63
CA GLY A 213 -2.08 -11.40 0.07
C GLY A 213 -0.98 -11.72 1.09
N VAL A 214 -0.64 -10.76 1.95
CA VAL A 214 0.29 -10.99 3.07
C VAL A 214 -0.25 -12.03 4.02
N VAL A 215 -1.52 -11.90 4.38
CA VAL A 215 -2.20 -12.84 5.30
C VAL A 215 -2.26 -14.24 4.71
N ALA A 216 -2.60 -14.36 3.42
CA ALA A 216 -2.64 -15.64 2.71
C ALA A 216 -1.29 -16.40 2.77
N GLY A 217 -0.17 -15.66 2.65
CA GLY A 217 1.17 -16.23 2.63
C GLY A 217 1.85 -16.42 3.99
N LEU A 218 1.36 -15.77 5.06
CA LEU A 218 2.05 -15.74 6.35
C LEU A 218 1.24 -16.34 7.51
N CYS A 219 -0.10 -16.22 7.51
CA CYS A 219 -0.92 -16.52 8.68
C CYS A 219 -1.51 -17.93 8.61
N ASP A 220 -1.53 -18.64 9.76
CA ASP A 220 -2.19 -19.94 9.89
C ASP A 220 -3.70 -19.80 9.98
N LYS A 221 -4.17 -18.73 10.63
CA LYS A 221 -5.57 -18.44 10.91
C LYS A 221 -5.87 -16.94 10.73
N VAL A 222 -7.09 -16.59 10.36
CA VAL A 222 -7.48 -15.22 10.06
C VAL A 222 -8.81 -14.86 10.72
N ALA A 223 -8.83 -13.74 11.43
CA ALA A 223 -10.02 -13.09 11.95
C ALA A 223 -10.36 -11.85 11.11
N VAL A 224 -11.58 -11.77 10.63
CA VAL A 224 -12.13 -10.63 9.89
C VAL A 224 -12.94 -9.76 10.83
N LEU A 225 -12.49 -8.52 11.01
CA LEU A 225 -13.12 -7.54 11.89
C LEU A 225 -13.86 -6.47 11.08
N TYR A 226 -15.13 -6.24 11.38
CA TYR A 226 -15.93 -5.18 10.78
C TYR A 226 -16.68 -4.38 11.82
N ALA A 227 -16.52 -3.05 11.81
CA ALA A 227 -17.21 -2.13 12.73
C ALA A 227 -17.15 -2.57 14.22
N GLY A 228 -16.00 -3.09 14.67
CA GLY A 228 -15.78 -3.53 16.06
C GLY A 228 -16.29 -4.92 16.38
N GLU A 229 -16.79 -5.68 15.41
CA GLU A 229 -17.27 -7.04 15.63
C GLU A 229 -16.47 -8.04 14.82
N LEU A 230 -16.15 -9.19 15.44
CA LEU A 230 -15.61 -10.36 14.74
C LEU A 230 -16.73 -10.95 13.87
N VAL A 231 -16.54 -10.89 12.53
CA VAL A 231 -17.57 -11.35 11.59
C VAL A 231 -17.26 -12.70 10.96
N GLU A 232 -15.98 -13.06 10.85
CA GLU A 232 -15.52 -14.38 10.41
C GLU A 232 -14.17 -14.70 11.01
N ASP A 233 -13.94 -15.95 11.42
CA ASP A 233 -12.69 -16.46 11.97
C ASP A 233 -12.47 -17.90 11.50
N ALA A 234 -11.40 -18.13 10.73
CA ALA A 234 -11.15 -19.44 10.12
C ALA A 234 -9.66 -19.70 9.85
N PRO A 235 -9.25 -20.96 9.65
CA PRO A 235 -7.98 -21.28 9.04
C PRO A 235 -7.83 -20.56 7.69
N THR A 236 -6.64 -20.04 7.40
CA THR A 236 -6.39 -19.21 6.21
C THR A 236 -6.89 -19.87 4.93
N GLY A 237 -6.53 -21.12 4.67
CA GLY A 237 -6.98 -21.83 3.48
C GLY A 237 -8.52 -21.96 3.37
N SER A 238 -9.23 -22.06 4.51
CA SER A 238 -10.69 -22.13 4.52
C SER A 238 -11.31 -20.78 4.18
N LEU A 239 -10.84 -19.68 4.80
CA LEU A 239 -11.34 -18.33 4.54
C LEU A 239 -11.17 -17.93 3.07
N PHE A 240 -10.00 -18.18 2.49
CA PHE A 240 -9.70 -17.74 1.13
C PHE A 240 -10.46 -18.55 0.06
N ARG A 241 -10.62 -19.86 0.28
CA ARG A 241 -11.38 -20.71 -0.65
C ARG A 241 -12.89 -20.59 -0.50
N ARG A 242 -13.39 -20.49 0.74
CA ARG A 242 -14.82 -20.53 1.06
C ARG A 242 -15.18 -19.52 2.15
N PRO A 243 -15.12 -18.21 1.86
CA PRO A 243 -15.59 -17.19 2.79
C PRO A 243 -17.12 -17.30 2.95
N LEU A 244 -17.62 -17.31 4.18
CA LEU A 244 -19.03 -17.50 4.51
C LEU A 244 -19.74 -16.20 4.87
N GLN A 245 -18.97 -15.15 5.19
CA GLN A 245 -19.52 -13.85 5.55
C GLN A 245 -19.49 -12.92 4.32
N PRO A 246 -20.60 -12.26 3.94
CA PRO A 246 -20.66 -11.41 2.74
C PRO A 246 -19.62 -10.29 2.68
N TYR A 247 -19.19 -9.76 3.84
CA TYR A 247 -18.12 -8.77 3.90
C TYR A 247 -16.76 -9.38 3.53
N ALA A 248 -16.44 -10.57 4.03
CA ALA A 248 -15.22 -11.27 3.69
C ALA A 248 -15.17 -11.62 2.19
N GLN A 249 -16.32 -12.03 1.62
CA GLN A 249 -16.45 -12.22 0.16
C GLN A 249 -16.14 -10.93 -0.59
N GLY A 250 -16.75 -9.83 -0.18
CA GLY A 250 -16.54 -8.50 -0.80
C GLY A 250 -15.10 -8.01 -0.67
N LEU A 251 -14.43 -8.25 0.48
CA LEU A 251 -13.03 -7.90 0.66
C LEU A 251 -12.13 -8.66 -0.33
N LEU A 252 -12.32 -9.97 -0.48
CA LEU A 252 -11.54 -10.80 -1.41
C LEU A 252 -11.77 -10.41 -2.88
N ASP A 253 -12.99 -10.00 -3.24
CA ASP A 253 -13.35 -9.58 -4.60
C ASP A 253 -12.93 -8.13 -4.90
N SER A 254 -12.54 -7.36 -3.88
CA SER A 254 -12.05 -5.98 -4.03
C SER A 254 -10.54 -5.91 -4.30
N VAL A 255 -9.79 -7.01 -4.17
CA VAL A 255 -8.34 -7.03 -4.40
C VAL A 255 -8.04 -7.26 -5.87
N PRO A 256 -7.30 -6.35 -6.55
CA PRO A 256 -6.80 -6.59 -7.90
C PRO A 256 -5.87 -7.81 -7.92
N ARG A 257 -6.05 -8.71 -8.87
CA ARG A 257 -5.16 -9.86 -9.06
C ARG A 257 -4.18 -9.60 -10.19
N LEU A 258 -2.98 -10.15 -10.09
CA LEU A 258 -2.00 -10.08 -11.17
C LEU A 258 -2.57 -10.67 -12.47
N GLY A 259 -2.36 -9.98 -13.60
CA GLY A 259 -2.90 -10.38 -14.90
C GLY A 259 -4.38 -10.04 -15.13
N GLN A 260 -5.11 -9.54 -14.13
CA GLN A 260 -6.43 -8.96 -14.35
C GLN A 260 -6.31 -7.57 -14.96
N ASN A 261 -7.18 -7.27 -15.91
CA ASN A 261 -7.28 -5.95 -16.54
C ASN A 261 -8.73 -5.46 -16.56
N LYS A 262 -8.90 -4.14 -16.78
CA LYS A 262 -10.20 -3.45 -16.85
C LYS A 262 -11.13 -3.97 -17.95
N ALA A 263 -10.61 -4.69 -18.95
CA ALA A 263 -11.40 -5.24 -20.05
C ALA A 263 -11.99 -6.63 -19.72
N GLY A 264 -11.37 -7.41 -18.82
CA GLY A 264 -11.77 -8.78 -18.51
C GLY A 264 -12.66 -8.90 -17.28
N VAL A 265 -12.20 -8.44 -16.13
CA VAL A 265 -12.92 -8.60 -14.84
C VAL A 265 -13.04 -7.26 -14.15
N ARG A 266 -14.27 -6.83 -13.89
CA ARG A 266 -14.53 -5.61 -13.12
C ARG A 266 -14.28 -5.90 -11.62
N LEU A 267 -13.45 -5.08 -10.98
CA LEU A 267 -13.30 -5.11 -9.52
C LEU A 267 -14.65 -4.86 -8.85
N THR A 268 -14.92 -5.54 -7.75
CA THR A 268 -16.16 -5.35 -7.00
C THR A 268 -15.84 -4.56 -5.73
N ALA A 269 -16.22 -3.29 -5.70
CA ALA A 269 -16.10 -2.48 -4.50
C ALA A 269 -17.27 -2.75 -3.53
N ILE A 270 -17.00 -2.81 -2.24
CA ILE A 270 -18.05 -2.90 -1.21
C ILE A 270 -18.76 -1.54 -1.16
N PRO A 271 -20.10 -1.48 -1.34
CA PRO A 271 -20.82 -0.22 -1.39
C PRO A 271 -20.84 0.50 -0.03
N GLY A 272 -20.92 1.82 -0.03
CA GLY A 272 -21.07 2.63 1.18
C GLY A 272 -19.78 2.73 2.02
N GLN A 273 -19.93 3.08 3.30
CA GLN A 273 -18.84 3.29 4.26
C GLN A 273 -19.12 2.53 5.56
N ILE A 274 -18.06 2.27 6.35
CA ILE A 274 -18.22 1.73 7.71
C ILE A 274 -19.05 2.73 8.52
N PRO A 275 -20.11 2.26 9.23
CA PRO A 275 -20.90 3.12 10.08
C PRO A 275 -20.04 3.71 11.21
N SER A 276 -20.19 5.00 11.48
CA SER A 276 -19.57 5.64 12.64
C SER A 276 -20.05 4.99 13.95
N LEU A 277 -19.31 5.21 15.04
CA LEU A 277 -19.65 4.64 16.34
C LEU A 277 -21.08 5.03 16.81
N THR A 278 -21.59 6.15 16.35
CA THR A 278 -22.94 6.66 16.68
C THR A 278 -24.04 6.12 15.78
N GLU A 279 -23.70 5.55 14.62
CA GLU A 279 -24.66 5.07 13.62
C GLU A 279 -24.87 3.55 13.65
N ARG A 280 -24.15 2.84 14.51
CA ARG A 280 -24.28 1.38 14.64
C ARG A 280 -25.63 1.01 15.23
N GLY A 281 -26.42 0.26 14.46
CA GLY A 281 -27.73 -0.26 14.88
C GLY A 281 -27.63 -1.45 15.84
N THR A 282 -28.80 -2.01 16.16
CA THR A 282 -28.97 -3.20 17.00
C THR A 282 -28.84 -4.51 16.23
N GLY A 283 -28.97 -4.46 14.90
CA GLY A 283 -28.90 -5.61 14.00
C GLY A 283 -27.47 -6.00 13.58
N CYS A 284 -27.37 -6.67 12.44
CA CYS A 284 -26.08 -6.98 11.80
C CYS A 284 -25.35 -5.70 11.41
N VAL A 285 -24.13 -5.51 11.90
CA VAL A 285 -23.32 -4.31 11.63
C VAL A 285 -23.01 -4.09 10.16
N PHE A 286 -23.01 -5.15 9.35
CA PHE A 286 -22.78 -5.09 7.91
C PHE A 286 -24.08 -4.93 7.08
N ALA A 287 -25.27 -5.08 7.66
CA ALA A 287 -26.55 -5.05 6.91
C ALA A 287 -26.70 -3.83 6.01
N PRO A 288 -26.33 -2.59 6.37
CA PRO A 288 -26.47 -1.41 5.51
C PRO A 288 -25.65 -1.46 4.21
N ARG A 289 -24.62 -2.30 4.14
CA ARG A 289 -23.73 -2.47 2.98
C ARG A 289 -23.87 -3.85 2.31
N CYS A 290 -24.64 -4.75 2.93
CA CYS A 290 -24.75 -6.13 2.51
C CYS A 290 -25.73 -6.28 1.35
N VAL A 291 -25.27 -6.77 0.19
CA VAL A 291 -26.12 -7.04 -0.99
C VAL A 291 -27.10 -8.22 -0.76
N LEU A 292 -26.85 -9.03 0.27
CA LEU A 292 -27.68 -10.16 0.65
C LEU A 292 -28.57 -9.85 1.89
N ALA A 293 -28.63 -8.58 2.34
CA ALA A 293 -29.38 -8.23 3.54
C ALA A 293 -30.88 -8.48 3.35
N LEU A 294 -31.50 -9.03 4.39
CA LEU A 294 -32.95 -9.18 4.55
C LEU A 294 -33.40 -8.25 5.68
N GLU A 295 -34.70 -7.96 5.73
CA GLU A 295 -35.29 -7.01 6.69
C GLU A 295 -34.87 -7.32 8.13
N TYR A 296 -34.92 -8.57 8.56
CA TYR A 296 -34.53 -8.96 9.92
C TYR A 296 -33.03 -8.78 10.21
N CYS A 297 -32.17 -8.63 9.20
CA CYS A 297 -30.74 -8.33 9.44
C CYS A 297 -30.53 -6.94 10.04
N PHE A 298 -31.47 -6.01 9.85
CA PHE A 298 -31.37 -4.67 10.41
C PHE A 298 -31.79 -4.62 11.89
N ASP A 299 -32.65 -5.57 12.33
CA ASP A 299 -33.21 -5.59 13.66
C ASP A 299 -32.52 -6.57 14.60
N LYS A 300 -32.01 -7.68 14.08
CA LYS A 300 -31.41 -8.76 14.88
C LYS A 300 -29.92 -8.90 14.60
N ARG A 301 -29.12 -8.85 15.66
CA ARG A 301 -27.69 -9.15 15.59
C ARG A 301 -27.47 -10.64 15.41
N PRO A 302 -26.70 -11.09 14.38
CA PRO A 302 -26.35 -12.50 14.24
C PRO A 302 -25.41 -12.94 15.37
N ILE A 303 -25.57 -14.17 15.84
CA ILE A 303 -24.61 -14.79 16.75
C ILE A 303 -23.36 -15.20 15.97
N LEU A 304 -22.23 -15.32 16.67
CA LEU A 304 -21.03 -15.93 16.10
C LEU A 304 -21.23 -17.44 16.19
N ASP A 305 -21.48 -18.09 15.05
CA ASP A 305 -21.84 -19.51 14.96
C ASP A 305 -20.69 -20.31 14.37
N MET A 306 -20.63 -21.59 14.70
CA MET A 306 -19.63 -22.52 14.20
C MET A 306 -20.14 -23.20 12.95
N ALA A 307 -19.61 -22.79 11.78
CA ALA A 307 -20.00 -23.35 10.50
C ALA A 307 -19.31 -24.70 10.21
N ASP A 308 -18.06 -24.87 10.71
CA ASP A 308 -17.25 -26.08 10.58
C ASP A 308 -16.23 -26.13 11.73
N GLN A 309 -15.47 -27.22 11.86
CA GLN A 309 -14.38 -27.33 12.84
C GLN A 309 -13.40 -26.15 12.64
N GLN A 310 -13.34 -25.23 13.58
CA GLN A 310 -12.50 -24.02 13.57
C GLN A 310 -12.93 -22.90 12.60
N HIS A 311 -14.13 -22.92 12.00
CA HIS A 311 -14.65 -21.85 11.17
C HIS A 311 -15.86 -21.20 11.82
N LEU A 312 -15.68 -20.01 12.39
CA LEU A 312 -16.72 -19.21 13.04
C LEU A 312 -17.20 -18.11 12.08
N VAL A 313 -18.51 -17.87 12.04
CA VAL A 313 -19.11 -16.86 11.17
C VAL A 313 -20.27 -16.15 11.86
N ARG A 314 -20.32 -14.82 11.72
CA ARG A 314 -21.39 -13.97 12.24
C ARG A 314 -22.26 -13.46 11.08
N CYS A 315 -23.16 -14.31 10.61
CA CYS A 315 -24.10 -13.99 9.54
C CYS A 315 -25.36 -14.84 9.67
N HIS A 316 -26.53 -14.26 9.48
CA HIS A 316 -27.80 -15.01 9.51
C HIS A 316 -27.93 -15.99 8.33
N ARG A 317 -27.31 -15.65 7.20
CA ARG A 317 -27.44 -16.37 5.93
C ARG A 317 -26.26 -17.26 5.60
N TRP A 318 -25.35 -17.48 6.53
CA TRP A 318 -24.17 -18.32 6.28
C TRP A 318 -24.53 -19.76 5.81
N PRO A 319 -25.62 -20.40 6.30
CA PRO A 319 -25.96 -21.76 5.83
C PRO A 319 -26.30 -21.81 4.33
N GLU A 320 -27.06 -20.80 3.83
CA GLU A 320 -27.39 -20.67 2.41
C GLU A 320 -26.13 -20.39 1.55
N ILE A 321 -25.21 -19.58 2.08
CA ILE A 321 -23.92 -19.33 1.44
C ILE A 321 -23.06 -20.59 1.43
N ALA A 322 -23.02 -21.32 2.54
CA ALA A 322 -22.29 -22.58 2.65
C ALA A 322 -22.84 -23.67 1.72
N ALA A 323 -24.15 -23.69 1.49
CA ALA A 323 -24.79 -24.60 0.53
C ALA A 323 -24.59 -24.18 -0.93
N GLY A 324 -24.05 -22.96 -1.19
CA GLY A 324 -23.88 -22.42 -2.53
C GLY A 324 -25.19 -21.89 -3.18
N GLU A 325 -26.26 -21.75 -2.39
CA GLU A 325 -27.55 -21.26 -2.86
C GLU A 325 -27.53 -19.77 -3.18
N ILE A 326 -26.72 -19.02 -2.41
CA ILE A 326 -26.52 -17.57 -2.58
C ILE A 326 -25.06 -17.21 -2.43
N SER A 327 -24.63 -16.12 -3.07
CA SER A 327 -23.29 -15.55 -2.92
C SER A 327 -23.33 -14.05 -3.05
N ALA A 328 -22.53 -13.35 -2.25
CA ALA A 328 -22.26 -11.92 -2.45
C ALA A 328 -21.17 -11.68 -3.50
N ARG A 329 -20.46 -12.74 -3.91
CA ARG A 329 -19.50 -12.67 -5.01
C ARG A 329 -20.24 -12.40 -6.32
N ASN A 330 -19.80 -11.39 -7.04
CA ASN A 330 -20.28 -11.16 -8.38
C ASN A 330 -19.82 -12.29 -9.29
N GLN A 331 -20.75 -13.11 -9.76
CA GLN A 331 -20.58 -13.94 -10.96
C GLN A 331 -20.65 -13.02 -12.19
N SER A 332 -19.79 -12.01 -12.26
CA SER A 332 -19.73 -11.12 -13.42
C SER A 332 -19.09 -11.89 -14.55
N GLY A 333 -19.96 -12.47 -15.37
CA GLY A 333 -19.58 -12.89 -16.71
C GLY A 333 -18.89 -11.70 -17.41
N ALA A 334 -17.90 -12.00 -18.25
CA ALA A 334 -17.16 -11.06 -19.05
C ALA A 334 -18.10 -10.03 -19.68
N THR A 335 -18.11 -8.83 -19.13
CA THR A 335 -18.74 -7.70 -19.80
C THR A 335 -17.81 -7.37 -20.96
N THR A 336 -18.27 -7.56 -22.18
CA THR A 336 -17.59 -7.05 -23.38
C THR A 336 -17.52 -5.53 -23.23
N ALA A 337 -16.47 -5.06 -22.61
CA ALA A 337 -16.14 -3.65 -22.57
C ALA A 337 -15.86 -3.24 -24.01
N GLY A 338 -16.69 -2.39 -24.57
CA GLY A 338 -16.46 -1.81 -25.88
C GLY A 338 -15.06 -1.21 -25.90
N MET A 339 -14.25 -1.64 -26.86
CA MET A 339 -12.93 -1.08 -27.11
C MET A 339 -13.11 0.43 -27.26
N VAL A 340 -12.48 1.21 -26.39
CA VAL A 340 -12.32 2.66 -26.59
C VAL A 340 -11.57 2.80 -27.92
N GLY A 341 -12.11 3.58 -28.86
CA GLY A 341 -11.55 3.75 -30.19
C GLY A 341 -10.06 4.09 -30.09
N THR A 342 -9.22 3.29 -30.71
CA THR A 342 -7.76 3.45 -30.69
C THR A 342 -7.36 4.64 -31.57
N SER A 343 -7.36 5.84 -30.98
CA SER A 343 -6.70 6.99 -31.60
C SER A 343 -5.18 6.75 -31.55
N ASN A 344 -4.49 6.89 -32.68
CA ASN A 344 -3.03 6.87 -32.74
C ASN A 344 -2.38 8.22 -32.36
N GLU A 345 -3.18 9.21 -31.95
CA GLU A 345 -2.74 10.53 -31.56
C GLU A 345 -1.93 10.46 -30.25
N THR A 346 -0.70 10.96 -30.26
CA THR A 346 0.14 11.08 -29.06
C THR A 346 -0.24 12.36 -28.32
N ILE A 347 -0.59 12.23 -27.05
CA ILE A 347 -0.93 13.35 -26.15
C ILE A 347 0.30 13.86 -25.40
N LEU A 348 1.10 12.92 -24.89
CA LEU A 348 2.35 13.26 -24.19
C LEU A 348 3.50 12.52 -24.86
N ASP A 349 4.56 13.27 -25.17
CA ASP A 349 5.86 12.71 -25.53
C ASP A 349 6.96 13.23 -24.61
N VAL A 350 7.69 12.32 -24.00
CA VAL A 350 8.80 12.59 -23.09
C VAL A 350 10.05 12.04 -23.74
N SER A 351 10.99 12.91 -24.10
CA SER A 351 12.18 12.55 -24.86
C SER A 351 13.45 12.88 -24.10
N ASN A 352 14.19 11.84 -23.67
CA ASN A 352 15.48 11.90 -22.98
C ASN A 352 15.50 12.87 -21.78
N VAL A 353 14.43 12.86 -20.98
CA VAL A 353 14.26 13.78 -19.86
C VAL A 353 15.22 13.43 -18.73
N LYS A 354 15.89 14.46 -18.19
CA LYS A 354 16.80 14.40 -17.05
C LYS A 354 16.38 15.37 -15.96
N VAL A 355 16.52 14.93 -14.72
CA VAL A 355 16.33 15.77 -13.53
C VAL A 355 17.42 15.45 -12.52
N GLU A 356 18.24 16.46 -12.23
CA GLU A 356 19.34 16.36 -11.30
C GLU A 356 19.19 17.41 -10.18
N PHE A 357 19.43 16.97 -8.94
CA PHE A 357 19.42 17.85 -7.77
C PHE A 357 20.86 18.03 -7.28
N PRO A 358 21.42 19.25 -7.34
CA PRO A 358 22.78 19.49 -6.86
C PRO A 358 22.86 19.34 -5.33
N ILE A 359 23.88 18.67 -4.85
CA ILE A 359 24.17 18.53 -3.43
C ILE A 359 24.94 19.79 -2.97
N ASN A 360 24.55 20.33 -1.82
CA ASN A 360 25.24 21.48 -1.25
C ASN A 360 26.68 21.12 -0.91
N ARG A 361 27.65 21.88 -1.47
CA ARG A 361 29.06 21.70 -1.18
C ARG A 361 29.37 22.14 0.25
N SER A 362 30.19 21.35 0.96
CA SER A 362 30.83 21.82 2.18
C SER A 362 31.89 22.89 1.84
N LEU A 363 32.22 23.74 2.79
CA LEU A 363 33.32 24.72 2.62
C LEU A 363 34.64 24.02 2.23
N ILE A 364 34.86 22.81 2.72
CA ILE A 364 36.03 21.99 2.42
C ILE A 364 36.06 21.56 0.95
N ASP A 365 34.91 21.11 0.43
CA ASP A 365 34.80 20.69 -0.96
C ASP A 365 34.92 21.84 -1.96
N PHE A 366 34.45 23.04 -1.54
CA PHE A 366 34.64 24.25 -2.33
C PHE A 366 36.11 24.65 -2.41
N VAL A 367 36.85 24.60 -1.30
CA VAL A 367 38.29 24.90 -1.26
C VAL A 367 39.13 23.83 -1.98
N ALA A 368 38.70 22.58 -1.91
CA ALA A 368 39.38 21.45 -2.56
C ALA A 368 39.03 21.34 -4.07
N ALA A 369 38.25 22.26 -4.64
CA ALA A 369 37.79 22.28 -6.04
C ALA A 369 37.21 20.93 -6.53
N ARG A 370 36.58 20.16 -5.62
CA ARG A 370 35.92 18.90 -5.99
C ARG A 370 34.72 19.18 -6.90
N PRO A 371 34.41 18.32 -7.88
CA PRO A 371 33.20 18.48 -8.71
C PRO A 371 31.96 18.43 -7.81
N GLN A 372 30.94 19.20 -8.20
CA GLN A 372 29.66 19.19 -7.49
C GLN A 372 28.95 17.87 -7.78
N GLU A 373 28.67 17.10 -6.74
CA GLU A 373 27.85 15.91 -6.84
C GLU A 373 26.37 16.30 -7.03
N SER A 374 25.65 15.51 -7.81
CA SER A 374 24.20 15.66 -7.99
C SER A 374 23.49 14.31 -7.79
N VAL A 375 22.27 14.37 -7.30
CA VAL A 375 21.36 13.25 -7.28
C VAL A 375 20.66 13.18 -8.63
N LYS A 376 20.93 12.13 -9.41
CA LYS A 376 20.31 11.87 -10.72
C LYS A 376 18.95 11.20 -10.53
N ALA A 377 17.95 11.98 -10.18
CA ALA A 377 16.62 11.44 -9.88
C ALA A 377 15.88 10.89 -11.11
N VAL A 378 16.16 11.48 -12.27
CA VAL A 378 15.70 10.99 -13.61
C VAL A 378 16.87 11.13 -14.57
N ASP A 379 17.23 10.07 -15.29
CA ASP A 379 18.39 10.02 -16.19
C ASP A 379 18.01 9.42 -17.55
N GLY A 380 17.57 10.28 -18.46
CA GLY A 380 17.35 9.93 -19.86
C GLY A 380 16.07 9.12 -20.14
N ILE A 381 14.98 9.40 -19.43
CA ILE A 381 13.70 8.70 -19.65
C ILE A 381 13.02 9.18 -20.94
N SER A 382 12.55 8.21 -21.75
CA SER A 382 11.75 8.46 -22.96
C SER A 382 10.53 7.56 -22.95
N VAL A 383 9.32 8.18 -22.92
CA VAL A 383 8.02 7.49 -22.93
C VAL A 383 6.97 8.35 -23.61
N SER A 384 5.97 7.72 -24.23
CA SER A 384 4.84 8.43 -24.86
C SER A 384 3.51 7.85 -24.43
N ILE A 385 2.47 8.70 -24.40
CA ILE A 385 1.09 8.30 -24.04
C ILE A 385 0.15 8.71 -25.17
N ARG A 386 -0.64 7.72 -25.66
CA ARG A 386 -1.66 7.94 -26.68
C ARG A 386 -2.97 8.45 -26.04
N LYS A 387 -3.75 9.16 -26.81
CA LYS A 387 -5.07 9.68 -26.39
C LYS A 387 -5.98 8.57 -25.87
N GLY A 388 -6.59 8.82 -24.72
CA GLY A 388 -7.50 7.89 -24.07
C GLY A 388 -6.82 6.70 -23.38
N HIS A 389 -5.47 6.57 -23.46
CA HIS A 389 -4.74 5.48 -22.81
C HIS A 389 -4.22 5.88 -21.44
N THR A 390 -4.03 4.88 -20.60
CA THR A 390 -3.33 5.00 -19.31
C THR A 390 -1.93 4.38 -19.41
N LEU A 391 -0.89 5.19 -19.15
CA LEU A 391 0.46 4.69 -18.91
C LEU A 391 0.66 4.47 -17.41
N GLY A 392 0.93 3.24 -17.01
CA GLY A 392 1.34 2.90 -15.65
C GLY A 392 2.84 3.12 -15.46
N LEU A 393 3.24 3.72 -14.35
CA LEU A 393 4.65 3.93 -13.99
C LEU A 393 4.93 3.22 -12.68
N VAL A 394 5.79 2.20 -12.70
CA VAL A 394 6.09 1.33 -11.55
C VAL A 394 7.58 1.28 -11.24
N GLY A 395 7.92 0.86 -10.03
CA GLY A 395 9.28 0.69 -9.54
C GLY A 395 9.39 0.90 -8.03
N GLU A 396 10.52 0.55 -7.45
CA GLU A 396 10.79 0.73 -6.02
C GLU A 396 10.75 2.20 -5.58
N SER A 397 10.67 2.44 -4.27
CA SER A 397 10.78 3.80 -3.72
C SER A 397 12.12 4.43 -4.14
N GLY A 398 12.09 5.72 -4.51
CA GLY A 398 13.28 6.41 -5.01
C GLY A 398 13.66 6.08 -6.47
N SER A 399 12.88 5.31 -7.24
CA SER A 399 13.19 5.05 -8.66
C SER A 399 12.98 6.24 -9.62
N GLY A 400 12.46 7.39 -9.13
CA GLY A 400 12.29 8.61 -9.92
C GLY A 400 10.88 8.87 -10.45
N LYS A 401 9.88 8.03 -10.16
CA LYS A 401 8.49 8.13 -10.64
C LYS A 401 7.84 9.50 -10.36
N THR A 402 7.75 9.87 -9.09
CA THR A 402 7.19 11.16 -8.64
C THR A 402 7.98 12.34 -9.19
N THR A 403 9.31 12.22 -9.30
CA THR A 403 10.17 13.27 -9.86
C THR A 403 9.88 13.50 -11.34
N LEU A 404 9.72 12.43 -12.13
CA LEU A 404 9.33 12.51 -13.53
C LEU A 404 7.95 13.16 -13.67
N ALA A 405 6.96 12.73 -12.90
CA ALA A 405 5.62 13.32 -12.92
C ALA A 405 5.63 14.81 -12.56
N ARG A 406 6.38 15.20 -11.51
CA ARG A 406 6.56 16.59 -11.10
C ARG A 406 7.30 17.43 -12.17
N ALA A 407 8.23 16.82 -12.92
CA ALA A 407 8.89 17.49 -14.05
C ALA A 407 7.93 17.70 -15.22
N ILE A 408 7.05 16.73 -15.52
CA ILE A 408 6.03 16.85 -16.56
C ILE A 408 5.07 18.01 -16.22
N VAL A 409 4.59 18.13 -14.98
CA VAL A 409 3.69 19.24 -14.58
C VAL A 409 4.44 20.55 -14.33
N GLY A 410 5.78 20.56 -14.28
CA GLY A 410 6.60 21.75 -14.08
C GLY A 410 6.78 22.18 -12.63
N LEU A 411 6.47 21.31 -11.67
CA LEU A 411 6.75 21.53 -10.24
C LEU A 411 8.23 21.32 -9.91
N VAL A 412 8.93 20.55 -10.74
CA VAL A 412 10.39 20.38 -10.71
C VAL A 412 10.94 20.74 -12.09
N GLU A 413 12.00 21.53 -12.16
CA GLU A 413 12.64 21.89 -13.43
C GLU A 413 13.46 20.70 -13.95
N ARG A 414 13.25 20.33 -15.22
CA ARG A 414 14.12 19.38 -15.88
C ARG A 414 15.48 20.01 -16.19
N THR A 415 16.55 19.21 -16.08
CA THR A 415 17.92 19.63 -16.40
C THR A 415 18.31 19.31 -17.84
N GLY A 416 17.53 18.44 -18.51
CA GLY A 416 17.74 18.07 -19.92
C GLY A 416 16.54 17.36 -20.52
N GLY A 417 16.57 17.18 -21.85
CA GLY A 417 15.50 16.54 -22.60
C GLY A 417 14.29 17.45 -22.86
N GLU A 418 13.31 16.91 -23.56
CA GLU A 418 12.10 17.63 -23.98
C GLU A 418 10.83 16.91 -23.52
N ILE A 419 9.78 17.68 -23.28
CA ILE A 419 8.43 17.18 -22.95
C ILE A 419 7.47 17.93 -23.85
N GLU A 420 6.71 17.20 -24.65
CA GLU A 420 5.67 17.72 -25.52
C GLU A 420 4.29 17.28 -25.03
N LEU A 421 3.35 18.22 -25.00
CA LEU A 421 1.94 17.96 -24.73
C LEU A 421 1.13 18.44 -25.95
N LEU A 422 0.34 17.55 -26.54
CA LEU A 422 -0.45 17.83 -27.75
C LEU A 422 0.41 18.37 -28.93
N GLY A 423 1.68 17.94 -29.01
CA GLY A 423 2.64 18.37 -30.03
C GLY A 423 3.33 19.71 -29.74
N GLU A 424 3.09 20.31 -28.57
CA GLU A 424 3.76 21.55 -28.16
C GLU A 424 4.77 21.29 -27.04
N VAL A 425 5.99 21.84 -27.20
CA VAL A 425 7.06 21.69 -26.21
C VAL A 425 6.74 22.49 -24.96
N LEU A 426 6.62 21.81 -23.82
CA LEU A 426 6.32 22.45 -22.55
C LEU A 426 7.55 23.20 -22.00
N PRO A 427 7.40 24.47 -21.55
CA PRO A 427 8.43 25.16 -20.78
C PRO A 427 8.82 24.38 -19.52
N ALA A 428 10.13 24.37 -19.17
CA ALA A 428 10.61 23.69 -17.97
C ALA A 428 10.04 24.31 -16.68
N LYS A 429 9.89 25.64 -16.67
CA LYS A 429 9.38 26.39 -15.51
C LYS A 429 7.87 26.53 -15.57
N LEU A 430 7.19 26.21 -14.47
CA LEU A 430 5.74 26.36 -14.34
C LEU A 430 5.27 27.79 -14.62
N SER A 431 6.04 28.81 -14.19
CA SER A 431 5.72 30.20 -14.38
C SER A 431 5.71 30.68 -15.84
N GLN A 432 6.26 29.88 -16.76
CA GLN A 432 6.32 30.17 -18.19
C GLN A 432 5.22 29.47 -18.99
N ARG A 433 4.42 28.59 -18.33
CA ARG A 433 3.32 27.85 -18.95
C ARG A 433 2.08 28.76 -19.02
N ASP A 434 1.40 28.72 -20.13
CA ASP A 434 0.15 29.43 -20.33
C ASP A 434 -1.05 28.77 -19.61
N LEU A 435 -2.18 29.46 -19.63
CA LEU A 435 -3.39 29.01 -18.95
C LEU A 435 -3.98 27.75 -19.60
N GLU A 436 -3.81 27.55 -20.91
CA GLU A 436 -4.31 26.42 -21.65
C GLU A 436 -3.54 25.17 -21.26
N THR A 437 -2.22 25.22 -21.20
CA THR A 437 -1.37 24.15 -20.67
C THR A 437 -1.74 23.79 -19.24
N LEU A 438 -1.92 24.80 -18.35
CA LEU A 438 -2.30 24.56 -16.96
C LEU A 438 -3.68 23.91 -16.82
N ARG A 439 -4.61 24.23 -17.71
CA ARG A 439 -5.93 23.63 -17.78
C ARG A 439 -5.88 22.20 -18.31
N GLY A 440 -5.07 21.96 -19.36
CA GLY A 440 -4.96 20.67 -20.05
C GLY A 440 -4.14 19.64 -19.27
N LEU A 441 -3.34 20.05 -18.28
CA LEU A 441 -2.42 19.21 -17.53
C LEU A 441 -2.71 19.31 -16.03
N GLN A 442 -3.27 18.25 -15.44
CA GLN A 442 -3.65 18.23 -14.03
C GLN A 442 -2.92 17.15 -13.24
N TYR A 443 -2.79 17.36 -11.92
CA TYR A 443 -2.04 16.49 -11.03
C TYR A 443 -2.83 16.13 -9.77
N VAL A 444 -2.90 14.84 -9.46
CA VAL A 444 -3.43 14.30 -8.21
C VAL A 444 -2.26 13.88 -7.34
N PHE A 445 -2.14 14.50 -6.17
CA PHE A 445 -1.06 14.23 -5.23
C PHE A 445 -1.26 12.92 -4.48
N GLN A 446 -0.16 12.31 -4.04
CA GLN A 446 -0.14 11.08 -3.24
C GLN A 446 -0.91 11.25 -1.93
N ASN A 447 -0.66 12.35 -1.22
CA ASN A 447 -1.33 12.66 0.04
C ASN A 447 -2.44 13.71 -0.19
N PRO A 448 -3.72 13.37 0.03
CA PRO A 448 -4.81 14.33 -0.14
C PRO A 448 -4.74 15.52 0.83
N ASP A 449 -4.09 15.39 1.99
CA ASP A 449 -3.90 16.51 2.92
C ASP A 449 -2.92 17.57 2.38
N GLU A 450 -1.99 17.19 1.50
CA GLU A 450 -1.15 18.14 0.76
C GLU A 450 -1.93 18.84 -0.37
N ALA A 451 -2.93 18.14 -0.92
CA ALA A 451 -3.74 18.64 -2.03
C ALA A 451 -4.87 19.57 -1.58
N LEU A 452 -5.43 19.35 -0.40
CA LEU A 452 -6.59 20.09 0.11
C LEU A 452 -6.16 21.15 1.12
N ASN A 453 -6.48 22.41 0.83
CA ASN A 453 -6.22 23.50 1.78
C ASN A 453 -7.12 23.33 3.02
N PRO A 454 -6.57 23.17 4.25
CA PRO A 454 -7.35 22.91 5.46
C PRO A 454 -8.26 24.07 5.89
N TYR A 455 -8.05 25.27 5.31
CA TYR A 455 -8.82 26.49 5.60
C TYR A 455 -9.94 26.76 4.59
N LEU A 456 -10.07 25.93 3.55
CA LEU A 456 -11.14 26.04 2.55
C LEU A 456 -12.13 24.90 2.70
N THR A 457 -13.40 25.17 2.44
CA THR A 457 -14.41 24.12 2.33
C THR A 457 -14.15 23.25 1.09
N VAL A 458 -14.74 22.06 1.06
CA VAL A 458 -14.73 21.21 -0.13
C VAL A 458 -15.30 21.96 -1.34
N GLY A 459 -16.41 22.68 -1.14
CA GLY A 459 -17.02 23.48 -2.19
C GLY A 459 -16.11 24.56 -2.75
N GLU A 460 -15.43 25.32 -1.90
CA GLU A 460 -14.45 26.34 -2.32
C GLU A 460 -13.28 25.69 -3.09
N THR A 461 -12.79 24.55 -2.60
CA THR A 461 -11.70 23.80 -3.25
C THR A 461 -12.09 23.34 -4.65
N LEU A 462 -13.29 22.79 -4.82
CA LEU A 462 -13.79 22.29 -6.12
C LEU A 462 -14.19 23.39 -7.08
N GLN A 463 -14.65 24.55 -6.58
CA GLN A 463 -14.98 25.72 -7.42
C GLN A 463 -13.74 26.40 -8.00
N ARG A 464 -12.60 26.31 -7.30
CA ARG A 464 -11.39 27.06 -7.67
C ARG A 464 -10.90 26.80 -9.11
N PRO A 465 -10.77 25.54 -9.61
CA PRO A 465 -10.40 25.30 -11.01
C PRO A 465 -11.33 25.96 -12.02
N PHE A 466 -12.64 25.94 -11.79
CA PHE A 466 -13.64 26.55 -12.67
C PHE A 466 -13.49 28.08 -12.74
N ILE A 467 -13.22 28.71 -11.59
CA ILE A 467 -13.05 30.17 -11.52
C ILE A 467 -11.69 30.61 -12.10
N THR A 468 -10.59 29.94 -11.66
CA THR A 468 -9.23 30.39 -11.96
C THR A 468 -8.72 29.95 -13.32
N LEU A 469 -9.09 28.74 -13.77
CA LEU A 469 -8.60 28.16 -15.03
C LEU A 469 -9.62 28.26 -16.16
N MET A 470 -10.92 28.27 -15.83
CA MET A 470 -11.97 28.30 -16.85
C MET A 470 -12.72 29.68 -16.93
N GLY A 471 -12.41 30.64 -16.03
CA GLY A 471 -12.99 31.99 -16.03
C GLY A 471 -14.49 32.03 -15.70
N GLN A 472 -15.04 30.95 -15.06
CA GLN A 472 -16.46 30.88 -14.73
C GLN A 472 -16.82 31.79 -13.55
N THR A 473 -18.08 32.20 -13.52
CA THR A 473 -18.64 32.92 -12.37
C THR A 473 -18.74 31.99 -11.15
N ARG A 474 -18.81 32.55 -9.94
CA ARG A 474 -18.99 31.77 -8.72
C ARG A 474 -20.26 30.91 -8.73
N ALA A 475 -21.33 31.41 -9.34
CA ALA A 475 -22.60 30.69 -9.43
C ALA A 475 -22.47 29.44 -10.33
N GLU A 476 -21.89 29.56 -11.51
CA GLU A 476 -21.63 28.46 -12.45
C GLU A 476 -20.64 27.45 -11.83
N ALA A 477 -19.55 27.93 -11.23
CA ALA A 477 -18.57 27.10 -10.55
C ALA A 477 -19.19 26.27 -9.41
N ARG A 478 -20.12 26.85 -8.63
CA ARG A 478 -20.85 26.12 -7.59
C ARG A 478 -21.72 25.00 -8.15
N VAL A 479 -22.44 25.25 -9.24
CA VAL A 479 -23.25 24.21 -9.91
C VAL A 479 -22.35 23.07 -10.40
N ASN A 480 -21.23 23.39 -11.06
CA ASN A 480 -20.31 22.39 -11.59
C ASN A 480 -19.59 21.62 -10.47
N ALA A 481 -19.18 22.27 -9.41
CA ALA A 481 -18.60 21.62 -8.22
C ALA A 481 -19.60 20.64 -7.57
N THR A 482 -20.88 21.00 -7.50
CA THR A 482 -21.91 20.08 -6.98
C THR A 482 -22.09 18.84 -7.88
N LYS A 483 -22.02 19.02 -9.21
CA LYS A 483 -22.03 17.87 -10.15
C LYS A 483 -20.83 16.98 -9.96
N LEU A 484 -19.63 17.55 -9.74
CA LEU A 484 -18.42 16.78 -9.47
C LEU A 484 -18.52 15.96 -8.18
N LEU A 485 -19.13 16.50 -7.11
CA LEU A 485 -19.40 15.72 -5.90
C LEU A 485 -20.33 14.54 -6.17
N GLY A 486 -21.36 14.75 -6.97
CA GLY A 486 -22.27 13.69 -7.40
C GLY A 486 -21.53 12.57 -8.18
N ALA A 487 -20.60 12.94 -9.08
CA ALA A 487 -19.80 11.98 -9.83
C ALA A 487 -18.94 11.07 -8.93
N VAL A 488 -18.47 11.58 -7.78
CA VAL A 488 -17.72 10.79 -6.79
C VAL A 488 -18.59 10.21 -5.68
N ARG A 489 -19.92 10.21 -5.86
CA ARG A 489 -20.90 9.67 -4.92
C ARG A 489 -20.82 10.29 -3.52
N LEU A 490 -20.48 11.58 -3.45
CA LEU A 490 -20.54 12.37 -2.23
C LEU A 490 -21.80 13.26 -2.23
N PRO A 491 -22.54 13.34 -1.11
CA PRO A 491 -23.72 14.17 -0.98
C PRO A 491 -23.40 15.66 -1.13
N ALA A 492 -24.39 16.45 -1.58
CA ALA A 492 -24.21 17.89 -1.84
C ALA A 492 -23.89 18.72 -0.58
N ASP A 493 -24.28 18.24 0.62
CA ASP A 493 -23.94 18.87 1.90
C ASP A 493 -22.43 18.90 2.19
N TYR A 494 -21.65 18.02 1.51
CA TYR A 494 -20.18 18.05 1.59
C TYR A 494 -19.58 19.35 1.07
N MET A 495 -20.29 20.13 0.27
CA MET A 495 -19.85 21.45 -0.17
C MET A 495 -19.45 22.37 0.98
N GLU A 496 -20.12 22.25 2.14
CA GLU A 496 -19.90 23.11 3.30
C GLU A 496 -18.94 22.48 4.34
N ARG A 497 -18.47 21.25 4.11
CA ARG A 497 -17.54 20.58 5.04
C ARG A 497 -16.11 21.05 4.82
N MET A 498 -15.35 21.05 5.92
CA MET A 498 -13.91 21.28 5.90
C MET A 498 -13.17 19.95 5.70
N PRO A 499 -11.95 19.94 5.11
CA PRO A 499 -11.17 18.70 4.92
C PRO A 499 -11.00 17.86 6.17
N ARG A 500 -10.84 18.47 7.36
CA ARG A 500 -10.71 17.76 8.65
C ARG A 500 -11.96 16.96 9.07
N GLN A 501 -13.09 17.19 8.42
CA GLN A 501 -14.35 16.51 8.69
C GLN A 501 -14.57 15.31 7.76
N LEU A 502 -13.63 15.05 6.83
CA LEU A 502 -13.67 13.99 5.85
C LEU A 502 -12.75 12.84 6.27
N SER A 503 -13.17 11.61 5.98
CA SER A 503 -12.30 10.43 6.01
C SER A 503 -11.21 10.50 4.93
N GLY A 504 -10.15 9.70 5.05
CA GLY A 504 -9.08 9.64 4.07
C GLY A 504 -9.58 9.33 2.64
N GLY A 505 -10.47 8.35 2.50
CA GLY A 505 -11.06 8.01 1.20
C GLY A 505 -11.95 9.10 0.61
N GLU A 506 -12.67 9.88 1.44
CA GLU A 506 -13.47 11.03 0.98
C GLU A 506 -12.56 12.18 0.52
N LYS A 507 -11.50 12.49 1.28
CA LYS A 507 -10.48 13.47 0.86
C LYS A 507 -9.88 13.09 -0.49
N GLN A 508 -9.56 11.81 -0.67
CA GLN A 508 -9.00 11.30 -1.91
C GLN A 508 -9.96 11.45 -3.09
N ARG A 509 -11.25 11.12 -2.90
CA ARG A 509 -12.29 11.33 -3.92
C ARG A 509 -12.38 12.81 -4.32
N VAL A 510 -12.36 13.72 -3.35
CA VAL A 510 -12.36 15.17 -3.60
C VAL A 510 -11.10 15.62 -4.36
N ALA A 511 -9.91 15.11 -3.99
CA ALA A 511 -8.66 15.40 -4.66
C ALA A 511 -8.65 14.91 -6.13
N ILE A 512 -9.14 13.70 -6.37
CA ILE A 512 -9.24 13.11 -7.72
C ILE A 512 -10.21 13.91 -8.59
N VAL A 513 -11.44 14.13 -8.11
CA VAL A 513 -12.44 14.83 -8.94
C VAL A 513 -12.08 16.27 -9.21
N ARG A 514 -11.32 16.93 -8.32
CA ARG A 514 -10.73 18.23 -8.58
C ARG A 514 -9.79 18.20 -9.78
N GLY A 515 -8.99 17.13 -9.94
CA GLY A 515 -8.12 16.94 -11.10
C GLY A 515 -8.90 16.82 -12.42
N PHE A 516 -10.11 16.25 -12.40
CA PHE A 516 -10.99 16.18 -13.58
C PHE A 516 -11.83 17.44 -13.84
N ALA A 517 -11.82 18.42 -12.94
CA ALA A 517 -12.68 19.61 -13.03
C ALA A 517 -12.54 20.40 -14.34
N THR A 518 -11.34 20.45 -14.90
CA THR A 518 -11.04 21.17 -16.15
C THR A 518 -11.21 20.32 -17.42
N ASN A 519 -11.59 19.06 -17.29
CA ASN A 519 -11.55 18.08 -18.38
C ASN A 519 -10.15 18.05 -19.05
N PRO A 520 -9.09 17.68 -18.31
CA PRO A 520 -7.71 17.81 -18.78
C PRO A 520 -7.41 16.85 -19.93
N ALA A 521 -6.51 17.26 -20.83
CA ALA A 521 -5.96 16.37 -21.86
C ALA A 521 -5.12 15.25 -21.26
N LEU A 522 -4.43 15.54 -20.15
CA LEU A 522 -3.61 14.58 -19.40
C LEU A 522 -3.79 14.77 -17.90
N LEU A 523 -4.16 13.70 -17.20
CA LEU A 523 -4.16 13.62 -15.74
C LEU A 523 -2.98 12.80 -15.25
N LEU A 524 -2.17 13.34 -14.36
CA LEU A 524 -1.14 12.59 -13.64
C LEU A 524 -1.67 12.24 -12.26
N ALA A 525 -1.66 10.96 -11.91
CA ALA A 525 -2.09 10.48 -10.60
C ALA A 525 -0.90 9.80 -9.90
N ASP A 526 -0.36 10.47 -8.90
CA ASP A 526 0.80 10.01 -8.14
C ASP A 526 0.34 9.24 -6.89
N GLU A 527 0.43 7.93 -6.93
CA GLU A 527 0.02 6.98 -5.88
C GLU A 527 -1.36 7.28 -5.25
N PRO A 528 -2.41 7.47 -6.04
CA PRO A 528 -3.70 7.96 -5.53
C PRO A 528 -4.44 6.96 -4.63
N VAL A 529 -3.95 5.75 -4.44
CA VAL A 529 -4.61 4.68 -3.67
C VAL A 529 -3.70 4.00 -2.64
N SER A 530 -2.44 4.43 -2.50
CA SER A 530 -1.42 3.73 -1.69
C SER A 530 -1.71 3.68 -0.18
N SER A 531 -2.47 4.62 0.36
CA SER A 531 -2.81 4.71 1.79
C SER A 531 -4.26 4.33 2.11
N LEU A 532 -4.94 3.66 1.17
CA LEU A 532 -6.36 3.34 1.29
C LEU A 532 -6.58 1.84 1.53
N ASP A 533 -7.61 1.54 2.30
CA ASP A 533 -8.08 0.15 2.47
C ASP A 533 -8.51 -0.44 1.13
N VAL A 534 -8.39 -1.75 0.99
CA VAL A 534 -8.64 -2.50 -0.26
C VAL A 534 -10.01 -2.19 -0.87
N SER A 535 -11.08 -2.11 -0.08
CA SER A 535 -12.44 -1.81 -0.59
C SER A 535 -12.57 -0.36 -1.08
N VAL A 536 -11.92 0.60 -0.39
CA VAL A 536 -11.87 2.01 -0.80
C VAL A 536 -11.02 2.14 -2.05
N GLN A 537 -9.87 1.46 -2.11
CA GLN A 537 -8.99 1.39 -3.28
C GLN A 537 -9.76 0.91 -4.52
N ALA A 538 -10.48 -0.22 -4.44
CA ALA A 538 -11.31 -0.74 -5.53
C ALA A 538 -12.35 0.30 -6.01
N SER A 539 -13.01 0.98 -5.06
CA SER A 539 -13.98 2.04 -5.36
C SER A 539 -13.34 3.24 -6.09
N ILE A 540 -12.11 3.63 -5.71
CA ILE A 540 -11.37 4.72 -6.36
C ILE A 540 -10.90 4.31 -7.76
N LEU A 541 -10.42 3.09 -7.95
CA LEU A 541 -10.00 2.58 -9.27
C LEU A 541 -11.19 2.55 -10.25
N GLN A 542 -12.36 2.06 -9.81
CA GLN A 542 -13.58 2.11 -10.59
C GLN A 542 -13.99 3.56 -10.96
N LEU A 543 -13.91 4.46 -9.99
CA LEU A 543 -14.20 5.87 -10.20
C LEU A 543 -13.26 6.49 -11.24
N MET A 544 -11.96 6.23 -11.15
CA MET A 544 -10.98 6.74 -12.13
C MET A 544 -11.25 6.18 -13.52
N GLU A 545 -11.61 4.91 -13.64
CA GLU A 545 -12.02 4.28 -14.91
C GLU A 545 -13.28 4.92 -15.47
N GLU A 546 -14.32 5.14 -14.64
CA GLU A 546 -15.57 5.79 -15.04
C GLU A 546 -15.33 7.24 -15.52
N LEU A 547 -14.51 8.00 -14.79
CA LEU A 547 -14.14 9.37 -15.14
C LEU A 547 -13.30 9.41 -16.42
N GLN A 548 -12.34 8.49 -16.59
CA GLN A 548 -11.53 8.37 -17.81
C GLN A 548 -12.43 8.13 -19.03
N LYS A 549 -13.37 7.18 -18.94
CA LYS A 549 -14.30 6.88 -20.03
C LYS A 549 -15.23 8.04 -20.36
N THR A 550 -15.76 8.71 -19.32
CA THR A 550 -16.71 9.83 -19.49
C THR A 550 -16.05 11.06 -20.12
N HIS A 551 -14.79 11.31 -19.81
CA HIS A 551 -14.04 12.48 -20.27
C HIS A 551 -13.07 12.18 -21.42
N GLU A 552 -13.04 10.93 -21.93
CA GLU A 552 -12.04 10.45 -22.92
C GLU A 552 -10.60 10.81 -22.51
N GLY A 553 -10.34 10.80 -21.19
CA GLY A 553 -9.12 11.32 -20.58
C GLY A 553 -7.91 10.41 -20.79
N THR A 554 -6.75 11.02 -21.00
CA THR A 554 -5.45 10.33 -20.99
C THR A 554 -4.86 10.40 -19.59
N MET A 555 -4.16 9.34 -19.14
CA MET A 555 -3.69 9.29 -17.76
C MET A 555 -2.26 8.75 -17.67
N LEU A 556 -1.45 9.36 -16.80
CA LEU A 556 -0.22 8.77 -16.25
C LEU A 556 -0.51 8.35 -14.80
N PHE A 557 -0.49 7.04 -14.55
CA PHE A 557 -0.82 6.47 -13.26
C PHE A 557 0.42 5.89 -12.59
N ILE A 558 0.79 6.41 -11.43
CA ILE A 558 1.95 5.97 -10.66
C ILE A 558 1.48 5.14 -9.48
N SER A 559 2.06 3.95 -9.31
CA SER A 559 1.92 3.14 -8.10
C SER A 559 3.14 2.24 -7.93
N HIS A 560 3.37 1.79 -6.70
CA HIS A 560 4.32 0.72 -6.40
C HIS A 560 3.66 -0.66 -6.47
N ASP A 561 2.33 -0.74 -6.55
CA ASP A 561 1.57 -1.99 -6.64
C ASP A 561 1.29 -2.35 -8.11
N LEU A 562 1.98 -3.37 -8.60
CA LEU A 562 1.85 -3.87 -9.98
C LEU A 562 0.48 -4.47 -10.28
N ALA A 563 -0.23 -5.03 -9.29
CA ALA A 563 -1.57 -5.57 -9.52
C ALA A 563 -2.58 -4.43 -9.78
N VAL A 564 -2.43 -3.32 -9.04
CA VAL A 564 -3.23 -2.11 -9.23
C VAL A 564 -2.96 -1.47 -10.59
N VAL A 565 -1.67 -1.34 -10.95
CA VAL A 565 -1.29 -0.76 -12.25
C VAL A 565 -1.73 -1.66 -13.40
N GLY A 566 -1.54 -2.98 -13.27
CA GLY A 566 -1.95 -3.97 -14.27
C GLY A 566 -3.45 -3.95 -14.55
N TYR A 567 -4.26 -3.67 -13.53
CA TYR A 567 -5.70 -3.53 -13.69
C TYR A 567 -6.09 -2.28 -14.52
N LEU A 568 -5.48 -1.12 -14.24
CA LEU A 568 -5.92 0.17 -14.80
C LEU A 568 -5.17 0.57 -16.08
N ALA A 569 -3.87 0.26 -16.18
CA ALA A 569 -3.02 0.71 -17.27
C ALA A 569 -3.23 -0.08 -18.56
N ASP A 570 -2.99 0.59 -19.69
CA ASP A 570 -2.93 -0.03 -21.01
C ASP A 570 -1.49 -0.42 -21.36
N ARG A 571 -0.52 0.40 -20.92
CA ARG A 571 0.93 0.13 -21.01
C ARG A 571 1.59 0.41 -19.67
N ILE A 572 2.70 -0.28 -19.40
CA ILE A 572 3.43 -0.15 -18.14
C ILE A 572 4.91 0.14 -18.44
N ALA A 573 5.44 1.15 -17.76
CA ALA A 573 6.85 1.53 -17.76
C ALA A 573 7.46 1.20 -16.38
N VAL A 574 8.51 0.39 -16.37
CA VAL A 574 9.20 -0.05 -15.15
C VAL A 574 10.47 0.76 -14.95
N LEU A 575 10.56 1.53 -13.87
CA LEU A 575 11.68 2.40 -13.54
C LEU A 575 12.55 1.84 -12.43
N TYR A 576 13.88 1.98 -12.60
CA TYR A 576 14.87 1.65 -11.58
C TYR A 576 15.99 2.69 -11.57
N ALA A 577 16.31 3.24 -10.39
CA ALA A 577 17.39 4.22 -10.18
C ALA A 577 17.41 5.37 -11.22
N GLY A 578 16.24 5.94 -11.53
CA GLY A 578 16.08 7.06 -12.47
C GLY A 578 16.07 6.68 -13.96
N GLN A 579 16.16 5.41 -14.30
CA GLN A 579 16.18 4.92 -15.69
C GLN A 579 15.02 3.98 -15.99
N LEU A 580 14.62 3.89 -17.26
CA LEU A 580 13.60 2.97 -17.75
C LEU A 580 14.24 1.61 -18.02
N MET A 581 13.69 0.54 -17.40
CA MET A 581 14.19 -0.84 -17.56
C MET A 581 13.36 -1.66 -18.53
N GLU A 582 12.04 -1.44 -18.53
CA GLU A 582 11.10 -2.18 -19.36
C GLU A 582 9.90 -1.31 -19.72
N LEU A 583 9.37 -1.47 -20.92
CA LEU A 583 8.14 -0.83 -21.38
C LEU A 583 7.34 -1.86 -22.20
N ALA A 584 6.16 -2.22 -21.70
CA ALA A 584 5.31 -3.26 -22.28
C ALA A 584 3.83 -2.87 -22.26
N ASP A 585 3.03 -3.50 -23.10
CA ASP A 585 1.58 -3.50 -22.91
C ASP A 585 1.24 -4.23 -21.61
N ALA A 586 0.20 -3.79 -20.91
CA ALA A 586 -0.11 -4.32 -19.57
C ALA A 586 -0.37 -5.83 -19.59
N ALA A 587 -0.95 -6.37 -20.66
CA ALA A 587 -1.18 -7.80 -20.81
C ALA A 587 0.13 -8.60 -20.94
N ASP A 588 1.12 -8.03 -21.62
CA ASP A 588 2.39 -8.70 -21.93
C ASP A 588 3.36 -8.65 -20.75
N LEU A 589 3.28 -7.62 -19.90
CA LEU A 589 4.19 -7.46 -18.75
C LEU A 589 4.10 -8.63 -17.74
N PHE A 590 3.00 -9.35 -17.72
CA PHE A 590 2.78 -10.49 -16.80
C PHE A 590 3.16 -11.84 -17.40
N GLU A 591 3.67 -11.87 -18.62
CA GLU A 591 4.17 -13.05 -19.34
C GLU A 591 5.66 -12.90 -19.69
N PRO A 592 6.46 -13.98 -19.62
CA PRO A 592 7.87 -13.89 -20.02
C PRO A 592 8.02 -13.60 -21.53
N PRO A 593 9.09 -12.88 -21.96
CA PRO A 593 10.26 -12.53 -21.15
C PRO A 593 10.08 -11.24 -20.36
N TYR A 594 10.64 -11.20 -19.17
CA TYR A 594 10.71 -10.01 -18.32
C TYR A 594 12.13 -9.45 -18.28
N HIS A 595 12.28 -8.14 -18.05
CA HIS A 595 13.53 -7.64 -17.50
C HIS A 595 13.80 -8.32 -16.14
N PRO A 596 15.04 -8.72 -15.77
CA PRO A 596 15.31 -9.39 -14.49
C PRO A 596 14.83 -8.62 -13.24
N TYR A 597 14.73 -7.30 -13.31
CA TYR A 597 14.13 -6.48 -12.26
C TYR A 597 12.60 -6.62 -12.18
N THR A 598 11.92 -6.63 -13.33
CA THR A 598 10.47 -6.87 -13.41
C THR A 598 10.11 -8.25 -12.89
N GLU A 599 10.92 -9.28 -13.25
CA GLU A 599 10.78 -10.64 -12.71
C GLU A 599 10.84 -10.64 -11.18
N ALA A 600 11.79 -9.91 -10.60
CA ALA A 600 11.93 -9.79 -9.16
C ALA A 600 10.75 -9.02 -8.50
N LEU A 601 10.29 -7.94 -9.13
CA LEU A 601 9.11 -7.20 -8.64
C LEU A 601 7.86 -8.09 -8.63
N LEU A 602 7.59 -8.80 -9.73
CA LEU A 602 6.45 -9.72 -9.84
C LEU A 602 6.53 -10.85 -8.82
N SER A 603 7.73 -11.40 -8.59
CA SER A 603 7.95 -12.46 -7.61
C SER A 603 7.85 -12.00 -6.16
N ALA A 604 7.87 -10.70 -5.90
CA ALA A 604 7.76 -10.13 -4.56
C ALA A 604 6.31 -9.82 -4.16
N ILE A 605 5.35 -9.86 -5.10
CA ILE A 605 3.94 -9.54 -4.82
C ILE A 605 3.30 -10.69 -4.05
N PRO A 606 2.70 -10.43 -2.86
CA PRO A 606 1.98 -11.46 -2.13
C PRO A 606 0.72 -11.88 -2.88
N LEU A 607 0.56 -13.18 -3.12
CA LEU A 607 -0.63 -13.74 -3.78
C LEU A 607 -1.77 -13.96 -2.78
N ILE A 608 -3.01 -13.79 -3.24
CA ILE A 608 -4.22 -14.04 -2.42
C ILE A 608 -4.50 -15.54 -2.27
N ASP A 609 -3.85 -16.38 -3.05
CA ASP A 609 -4.00 -17.82 -2.98
C ASP A 609 -2.99 -18.41 -2.00
N PRO A 610 -3.45 -19.01 -0.86
CA PRO A 610 -2.55 -19.63 0.12
C PRO A 610 -1.84 -20.90 -0.41
N ASP A 611 -2.33 -21.52 -1.47
CA ASP A 611 -1.77 -22.72 -2.07
C ASP A 611 -0.82 -22.41 -3.26
N ALA A 612 -0.75 -21.13 -3.66
CA ALA A 612 0.09 -20.73 -4.79
C ALA A 612 1.57 -20.92 -4.48
N LYS A 613 2.23 -21.77 -5.28
CA LYS A 613 3.68 -21.93 -5.23
C LYS A 613 4.34 -20.76 -5.95
N HIS A 614 4.81 -19.80 -5.20
CA HIS A 614 5.62 -18.71 -5.74
C HIS A 614 7.04 -19.19 -6.04
N ARG A 615 7.56 -18.84 -7.22
CA ARG A 615 8.99 -18.89 -7.46
C ARG A 615 9.62 -17.69 -6.76
N GLU A 616 10.18 -17.91 -5.58
CA GLU A 616 10.80 -16.85 -4.79
C GLU A 616 12.12 -16.38 -5.42
N LEU A 617 12.06 -15.26 -6.11
CA LEU A 617 13.25 -14.54 -6.56
C LEU A 617 13.46 -13.35 -5.62
N ARG A 618 14.43 -13.45 -4.71
CA ARG A 618 14.71 -12.39 -3.75
C ARG A 618 15.93 -11.58 -4.17
N LEU A 619 15.76 -10.26 -4.21
CA LEU A 619 16.87 -9.34 -4.47
C LEU A 619 17.74 -9.22 -3.23
N THR A 620 19.05 -9.26 -3.43
CA THR A 620 20.05 -9.02 -2.38
C THR A 620 20.62 -7.62 -2.51
N GLY A 621 20.91 -6.97 -1.40
CA GLY A 621 21.47 -5.61 -1.36
C GLY A 621 20.41 -4.51 -1.49
N ASP A 622 20.86 -3.27 -1.28
CA ASP A 622 20.02 -2.07 -1.35
C ASP A 622 19.98 -1.49 -2.77
N VAL A 623 18.97 -0.63 -3.02
CA VAL A 623 18.93 0.19 -4.23
C VAL A 623 20.18 1.07 -4.26
N PRO A 624 20.92 1.11 -5.39
CA PRO A 624 22.11 1.94 -5.50
C PRO A 624 21.80 3.41 -5.29
N SER A 625 22.77 4.13 -4.74
CA SER A 625 22.64 5.58 -4.56
C SER A 625 22.51 6.28 -5.92
N GLN A 626 21.54 7.16 -6.04
CA GLN A 626 21.37 8.01 -7.22
C GLN A 626 22.47 9.08 -7.39
N ILE A 627 23.36 9.23 -6.40
CA ILE A 627 24.57 10.06 -6.50
C ILE A 627 25.63 9.30 -7.30
N ASN A 628 25.84 8.01 -6.98
CA ASN A 628 26.82 7.13 -7.60
C ASN A 628 26.08 5.99 -8.30
N VAL A 629 25.39 6.31 -9.40
CA VAL A 629 24.71 5.30 -10.22
C VAL A 629 25.75 4.36 -10.81
N PRO A 630 25.57 3.02 -10.69
CA PRO A 630 26.49 2.06 -11.28
C PRO A 630 26.67 2.29 -12.78
N THR A 631 27.88 2.10 -13.27
CA THR A 631 28.18 2.10 -14.72
C THR A 631 27.51 0.90 -15.39
N GLY A 632 27.33 0.95 -16.71
CA GLY A 632 26.70 -0.12 -17.48
C GLY A 632 25.21 -0.26 -17.14
N CYS A 633 24.76 -1.45 -16.77
CA CYS A 633 23.39 -1.71 -16.34
C CYS A 633 23.20 -1.24 -14.88
N PRO A 634 22.31 -0.31 -14.57
CA PRO A 634 22.14 0.19 -13.20
C PRO A 634 21.66 -0.90 -12.21
N PHE A 635 21.02 -1.94 -12.72
CA PHE A 635 20.51 -3.06 -11.92
C PHE A 635 21.56 -4.16 -11.66
N HIS A 636 22.73 -4.13 -12.31
CA HIS A 636 23.71 -5.23 -12.23
C HIS A 636 24.13 -5.64 -10.81
N PRO A 637 24.22 -4.73 -9.79
CA PRO A 637 24.63 -5.14 -8.44
C PRO A 637 23.62 -6.04 -7.73
N ARG A 638 22.36 -6.00 -8.16
CA ARG A 638 21.25 -6.77 -7.58
C ARG A 638 20.69 -7.82 -8.55
N CYS A 639 21.24 -7.89 -9.76
CA CYS A 639 20.69 -8.74 -10.82
C CYS A 639 20.95 -10.23 -10.55
N PRO A 640 19.91 -11.06 -10.41
CA PRO A 640 20.06 -12.50 -10.21
C PRO A 640 20.58 -13.22 -11.47
N ARG A 641 20.62 -12.51 -12.62
CA ARG A 641 21.08 -13.00 -13.94
C ARG A 641 22.30 -12.24 -14.44
N TYR A 642 23.17 -11.82 -13.53
CA TYR A 642 24.38 -11.05 -13.82
C TYR A 642 25.35 -11.81 -14.73
N LEU A 643 25.72 -11.20 -15.86
CA LEU A 643 26.61 -11.80 -16.87
C LEU A 643 28.09 -11.40 -16.69
N GLY A 644 28.47 -10.77 -15.58
CA GLY A 644 29.84 -10.31 -15.34
C GLY A 644 30.13 -8.92 -15.90
N ASP A 645 31.35 -8.71 -16.39
CA ASP A 645 31.88 -7.39 -16.76
C ASP A 645 31.04 -6.65 -17.81
N ILE A 646 30.39 -7.36 -18.71
CA ILE A 646 29.53 -6.73 -19.72
C ILE A 646 28.38 -5.94 -19.06
N CYS A 647 27.75 -6.48 -17.99
CA CYS A 647 26.70 -5.77 -17.27
C CYS A 647 27.23 -4.61 -16.44
N ARG A 648 28.47 -4.73 -15.94
CA ARG A 648 29.11 -3.70 -15.11
C ARG A 648 29.61 -2.52 -15.92
N ASP A 649 30.24 -2.78 -17.06
CA ASP A 649 31.05 -1.78 -17.78
C ASP A 649 30.37 -1.25 -19.06
N VAL A 650 29.39 -1.98 -19.61
CA VAL A 650 28.73 -1.63 -20.87
C VAL A 650 27.25 -1.32 -20.65
N VAL A 651 26.77 -0.22 -21.25
CA VAL A 651 25.34 0.15 -21.20
C VAL A 651 24.53 -0.88 -22.00
N PRO A 652 23.46 -1.47 -21.46
CA PRO A 652 22.66 -2.45 -22.17
C PRO A 652 21.96 -1.85 -23.42
N PRO A 653 21.81 -2.64 -24.47
CA PRO A 653 20.96 -2.25 -25.59
C PRO A 653 19.46 -2.38 -25.21
N TRP A 654 18.62 -1.58 -25.84
CA TRP A 654 17.19 -1.84 -25.89
C TRP A 654 16.93 -3.01 -26.83
N GLN A 655 16.20 -4.01 -26.34
CA GLN A 655 15.80 -5.17 -27.11
C GLN A 655 14.28 -5.25 -27.19
N GLU A 656 13.76 -5.60 -28.34
CA GLU A 656 12.32 -5.74 -28.57
C GLU A 656 11.93 -7.21 -28.51
N THR A 657 10.85 -7.53 -27.78
CA THR A 657 10.31 -8.88 -27.69
C THR A 657 9.37 -9.15 -28.88
N PRO A 658 9.04 -10.41 -29.17
CA PRO A 658 8.08 -10.75 -30.22
C PRO A 658 6.70 -10.12 -30.04
N GLN A 659 6.32 -9.78 -28.80
CA GLN A 659 5.06 -9.13 -28.43
C GLN A 659 5.13 -7.59 -28.50
N GLY A 660 6.31 -7.01 -28.82
CA GLY A 660 6.49 -5.56 -28.91
C GLY A 660 6.90 -4.88 -27.59
N ALA A 661 7.12 -5.64 -26.52
CA ALA A 661 7.71 -5.10 -25.30
C ALA A 661 9.20 -4.74 -25.51
N ARG A 662 9.67 -3.69 -24.83
CA ARG A 662 11.06 -3.23 -24.89
C ARG A 662 11.75 -3.47 -23.56
N ILE A 663 12.89 -4.17 -23.59
CA ILE A 663 13.66 -4.58 -22.41
C ILE A 663 15.08 -3.99 -22.52
N PHE A 664 15.54 -3.30 -21.47
CA PHE A 664 16.89 -2.73 -21.36
C PHE A 664 17.83 -3.71 -20.68
N CYS A 665 18.29 -4.73 -21.44
CA CYS A 665 19.10 -5.83 -20.92
C CYS A 665 20.10 -6.34 -21.94
N HIS A 666 21.23 -6.91 -21.49
CA HIS A 666 22.20 -7.60 -22.34
C HIS A 666 21.75 -9.00 -22.75
N ILE A 667 20.89 -9.66 -21.94
CA ILE A 667 20.40 -11.01 -22.22
C ILE A 667 19.34 -10.93 -23.34
N PRO A 668 19.48 -11.66 -24.45
CA PRO A 668 18.48 -11.68 -25.50
C PRO A 668 17.11 -12.16 -24.99
N PRO A 669 15.98 -11.65 -25.51
CA PRO A 669 14.64 -12.06 -25.10
C PRO A 669 14.40 -13.58 -25.21
N ALA A 670 14.92 -14.24 -26.22
CA ALA A 670 14.83 -15.69 -26.38
C ALA A 670 15.50 -16.46 -25.23
N ASP A 671 16.67 -15.99 -24.78
CA ASP A 671 17.40 -16.59 -23.67
C ASP A 671 16.70 -16.30 -22.32
N LEU A 672 16.08 -15.11 -22.17
CA LEU A 672 15.25 -14.80 -21.02
C LEU A 672 14.04 -15.74 -20.95
N ILE A 673 13.32 -15.97 -22.04
CA ILE A 673 12.20 -16.94 -22.10
C ILE A 673 12.65 -18.33 -21.65
N ALA A 674 13.81 -18.79 -22.10
CA ALA A 674 14.33 -20.12 -21.75
C ALA A 674 14.68 -20.25 -20.25
N GLN A 675 15.08 -19.14 -19.61
CA GLN A 675 15.51 -19.11 -18.21
C GLN A 675 14.40 -18.75 -17.23
N GLN A 676 13.38 -18.03 -17.69
CA GLN A 676 12.25 -17.55 -16.89
C GLN A 676 11.06 -18.49 -17.08
N GLY A 677 10.33 -18.79 -16.02
CA GLY A 677 9.02 -19.44 -16.11
C GLY A 677 7.91 -18.42 -15.88
N ARG A 678 6.69 -18.79 -16.17
CA ARG A 678 5.53 -18.02 -15.72
C ARG A 678 5.54 -17.94 -14.20
N LEU A 679 5.51 -16.71 -13.70
CA LEU A 679 5.48 -16.44 -12.25
C LEU A 679 4.07 -16.62 -11.68
N ILE A 680 3.06 -16.56 -12.53
CA ILE A 680 1.64 -16.68 -12.19
C ILE A 680 1.10 -17.88 -12.97
N ALA A 681 0.67 -18.92 -12.26
CA ALA A 681 -0.16 -19.94 -12.88
C ALA A 681 -1.52 -19.28 -13.17
N THR A 682 -1.83 -19.06 -14.44
CA THR A 682 -3.20 -18.73 -14.83
C THR A 682 -4.05 -19.96 -14.53
N GLU A 683 -4.72 -19.96 -13.37
CA GLU A 683 -5.88 -20.84 -13.22
C GLU A 683 -6.89 -20.39 -14.28
N ALA A 684 -7.16 -21.29 -15.22
CA ALA A 684 -8.33 -21.16 -16.05
C ALA A 684 -9.53 -21.05 -15.09
N VAL A 685 -10.20 -19.89 -15.11
CA VAL A 685 -11.51 -19.72 -14.47
C VAL A 685 -12.43 -20.70 -15.19
N SER A 686 -12.61 -21.89 -14.59
CA SER A 686 -13.59 -22.90 -14.98
C SER A 686 -14.91 -22.61 -14.26
#